data_02a8e590bbf87c4054d6dedd47761e6d
#
_entry.id   02a8e590bbf87c4054d6dedd47761e6d
#
_cell.length_a   1.000
_cell.length_b   1.000
_cell.length_c   1.000
_cell.angle_alpha   90.00
_cell.angle_beta   90.00
_cell.angle_gamma   90.00
#
_symmetry.space_group_name_H-M   'P 1'
#
loop_
_entity.id
_entity.type
_entity.pdbx_description
1 polymer ?
#
loop_
_entity_poly.entity_id
_entity_poly.type
_entity_poly.pdbx_seq_one_letter_code
_entity_poly.pdbx_strand_id
1 'polypeptide(L)'
;MIFNQTEKQEKEYLQQVITTIHDTINTTSTSVKEHIDTLQEYKDYLWSNKDIDPHEIRSMRESILNHFALGENVIDKRRRLSKILDIPYFGRIDFQEKKDKSQVSPIYIGIHTFYDLNQKKNLIYDWRAPISSMFYDHELGEAFYSSPAGKINGTISLKRQYRIRKGKMEYMIESSVTVHDDILQKELCSNADNKMKNIVTTIQREQNQIIRNENASVLIIQGVAGSGKTSIALHRIAYLLYAQKGQISSKDILIISPNKVFDDYISNVLPELGEETVPETSMEQILSDVIDNKYKHQNFFNQVTELLENPTPDFIERIQYKASFEFISLLDKFILYMENNYFKATDVKLTKYITIPAEFINEQFKRFHRYPIRQRFETMTDYILEMMQLQYNLTVSTPEKNQLKKEIKKMFAGNNDLQIYKDFFEWIGKPEMFKTRKNRILEYADLAPLAYLHIALNGNNAQSYVKHLLIDEMQDYSPIQYKVIQKLYPCRKTILGDTSQSVNPYGSSTADMIQKAFATGEIMKLCKSYRSTFEITSFAQKIQPNNELEPIMRHGEHPKILPFKNTEEEIQGIADLVNSFRNSHYTSLGIICKTESQAKKLVQKLQIYANDISLLSNQSSAYVKGIIITSAHMAKGLEFDEVIIPQTDDKNYHSNIDKSMLYVAATRAMHKLTLTYSVSSPGCRFL
;
A
#
# COMPACT_ATOMS: atom_id res chain seq x y z
N MET A 1 20.95 16.25 -38.59
CA MET A 1 19.58 16.52 -39.11
C MET A 1 18.69 16.76 -37.90
N ILE A 2 17.98 17.88 -37.88
CA ILE A 2 17.01 18.15 -36.83
C ILE A 2 15.75 17.31 -37.15
N PHE A 3 15.41 16.37 -36.27
CA PHE A 3 14.37 15.38 -36.48
C PHE A 3 13.02 15.95 -36.02
N ASN A 4 11.98 15.87 -36.85
CA ASN A 4 10.58 16.26 -36.55
C ASN A 4 10.43 17.62 -35.83
N GLN A 5 10.56 18.72 -36.54
CA GLN A 5 10.47 20.08 -35.98
C GLN A 5 9.03 20.55 -35.80
N THR A 6 8.12 20.11 -36.64
CA THR A 6 6.75 20.60 -36.69
C THR A 6 5.76 19.56 -36.13
N GLU A 7 4.60 20.01 -35.66
CA GLU A 7 3.51 19.14 -35.20
C GLU A 7 3.03 18.17 -36.31
N LYS A 8 3.07 18.63 -37.58
CA LYS A 8 2.73 17.78 -38.73
C LYS A 8 3.67 16.60 -38.86
N GLN A 9 4.99 16.86 -38.78
CA GLN A 9 6.01 15.80 -38.83
C GLN A 9 5.89 14.81 -37.66
N GLU A 10 5.52 15.28 -36.46
CA GLU A 10 5.27 14.44 -35.33
C GLU A 10 4.04 13.55 -35.50
N LYS A 11 2.97 14.06 -36.12
CA LYS A 11 1.79 13.25 -36.47
C LYS A 11 2.10 12.19 -37.52
N GLU A 12 2.94 12.53 -38.52
CA GLU A 12 3.40 11.57 -39.52
C GLU A 12 4.28 10.48 -38.87
N TYR A 13 5.20 10.88 -37.99
CA TYR A 13 6.02 9.93 -37.25
C TYR A 13 5.18 9.00 -36.34
N LEU A 14 4.17 9.54 -35.62
CA LEU A 14 3.24 8.77 -34.83
C LEU A 14 2.57 7.69 -35.69
N GLN A 15 2.12 8.06 -36.89
CA GLN A 15 1.49 7.11 -37.82
C GLN A 15 2.44 6.01 -38.28
N GLN A 16 3.71 6.32 -38.53
CA GLN A 16 4.76 5.36 -38.86
C GLN A 16 4.97 4.37 -37.69
N VAL A 17 5.09 4.88 -36.45
CA VAL A 17 5.27 4.05 -35.26
C VAL A 17 4.07 3.11 -35.08
N ILE A 18 2.84 3.60 -35.21
CA ILE A 18 1.61 2.81 -35.12
C ILE A 18 1.58 1.69 -36.17
N THR A 19 1.93 2.02 -37.41
CA THR A 19 1.98 1.03 -38.50
C THR A 19 3.00 -0.08 -38.17
N THR A 20 4.21 0.28 -37.71
CA THR A 20 5.25 -0.67 -37.34
C THR A 20 4.80 -1.57 -36.16
N ILE A 21 4.07 -1.01 -35.20
CA ILE A 21 3.50 -1.79 -34.08
C ILE A 21 2.44 -2.76 -34.61
N HIS A 22 1.54 -2.31 -35.50
CA HIS A 22 0.54 -3.17 -36.13
C HIS A 22 1.15 -4.35 -36.87
N ASP A 23 2.19 -4.11 -37.68
CA ASP A 23 2.91 -5.15 -38.39
C ASP A 23 3.54 -6.17 -37.44
N THR A 24 4.12 -5.65 -36.33
CA THR A 24 4.68 -6.52 -35.29
C THR A 24 3.60 -7.35 -34.57
N ILE A 25 2.41 -6.79 -34.32
CA ILE A 25 1.27 -7.53 -33.73
C ILE A 25 0.80 -8.63 -34.69
N ASN A 26 0.70 -8.33 -35.98
CA ASN A 26 0.26 -9.30 -36.98
C ASN A 26 1.25 -10.48 -37.06
N THR A 27 2.54 -10.20 -37.14
CA THR A 27 3.59 -11.22 -37.11
C THR A 27 3.54 -12.05 -35.83
N THR A 28 3.38 -11.39 -34.68
CA THR A 28 3.26 -12.04 -33.37
C THR A 28 2.01 -12.92 -33.30
N SER A 29 0.90 -12.49 -33.89
CA SER A 29 -0.37 -13.25 -33.93
C SER A 29 -0.25 -14.53 -34.77
N THR A 30 0.51 -14.50 -35.86
CA THR A 30 0.84 -15.68 -36.67
C THR A 30 1.63 -16.67 -35.82
N SER A 31 2.66 -16.22 -35.11
CA SER A 31 3.47 -17.07 -34.23
C SER A 31 2.66 -17.69 -33.08
N VAL A 32 1.69 -16.98 -32.49
CA VAL A 32 0.75 -17.55 -31.48
C VAL A 32 -0.03 -18.70 -32.09
N LYS A 33 -0.55 -18.52 -33.32
CA LYS A 33 -1.31 -19.56 -34.00
C LYS A 33 -0.47 -20.80 -34.27
N GLU A 34 0.75 -20.63 -34.76
CA GLU A 34 1.71 -21.71 -34.96
C GLU A 34 1.99 -22.53 -33.69
N HIS A 35 2.18 -21.84 -32.55
CA HIS A 35 2.36 -22.54 -31.26
C HIS A 35 1.11 -23.27 -30.80
N ILE A 36 -0.08 -22.74 -31.02
CA ILE A 36 -1.35 -23.42 -30.70
C ILE A 36 -1.54 -24.63 -31.58
N ASP A 37 -1.30 -24.51 -32.90
CA ASP A 37 -1.42 -25.61 -33.86
C ASP A 37 -0.45 -26.75 -33.48
N THR A 38 0.80 -26.42 -33.14
CA THR A 38 1.80 -27.42 -32.68
C THR A 38 1.36 -28.11 -31.38
N LEU A 39 0.82 -27.36 -30.39
CA LEU A 39 0.31 -27.98 -29.16
C LEU A 39 -0.89 -28.89 -29.42
N GLN A 40 -1.71 -28.57 -30.42
CA GLN A 40 -2.86 -29.37 -30.81
C GLN A 40 -2.39 -30.66 -31.50
N GLU A 41 -1.37 -30.59 -32.37
CA GLU A 41 -0.73 -31.77 -32.99
C GLU A 41 -0.15 -32.72 -31.92
N TYR A 42 0.57 -32.21 -30.91
CA TYR A 42 1.06 -33.03 -29.81
C TYR A 42 -0.06 -33.70 -29.00
N LYS A 43 -1.15 -32.97 -28.77
CA LYS A 43 -2.32 -33.51 -28.09
C LYS A 43 -2.96 -34.62 -28.89
N ASP A 44 -3.20 -34.40 -30.18
CA ASP A 44 -3.85 -35.37 -31.06
C ASP A 44 -2.99 -36.63 -31.22
N TYR A 45 -1.68 -36.48 -31.29
CA TYR A 45 -0.74 -37.62 -31.31
C TYR A 45 -0.83 -38.46 -30.03
N LEU A 46 -0.83 -37.83 -28.84
CA LEU A 46 -0.95 -38.52 -27.56
C LEU A 46 -2.30 -39.24 -27.39
N TRP A 47 -3.37 -38.71 -27.96
CA TRP A 47 -4.70 -39.33 -27.88
C TRP A 47 -4.90 -40.47 -28.91
N SER A 48 -4.22 -40.39 -30.04
CA SER A 48 -4.37 -41.38 -31.15
C SER A 48 -3.51 -42.61 -30.94
N ASN A 49 -2.41 -42.53 -30.20
CA ASN A 49 -1.48 -43.62 -29.99
C ASN A 49 -1.59 -44.17 -28.56
N LYS A 50 -1.96 -45.45 -28.43
CA LYS A 50 -2.13 -46.12 -27.13
C LYS A 50 -0.85 -46.75 -26.56
N ASP A 51 0.14 -47.04 -27.41
CA ASP A 51 1.39 -47.72 -27.05
C ASP A 51 2.60 -46.81 -27.32
N ILE A 52 2.69 -45.69 -26.60
CA ILE A 52 3.82 -44.74 -26.70
C ILE A 52 4.89 -45.12 -25.65
N ASP A 53 6.15 -45.17 -26.07
CA ASP A 53 7.28 -45.38 -25.15
C ASP A 53 7.29 -44.32 -24.03
N PRO A 54 7.46 -44.72 -22.75
CA PRO A 54 7.56 -43.80 -21.62
C PRO A 54 8.63 -42.69 -21.79
N HIS A 55 9.73 -42.96 -22.49
CA HIS A 55 10.76 -41.97 -22.80
C HIS A 55 10.26 -40.93 -23.82
N GLU A 56 9.49 -41.38 -24.82
CA GLU A 56 8.87 -40.48 -25.80
C GLU A 56 7.81 -39.58 -25.17
N ILE A 57 6.96 -40.11 -24.28
CA ILE A 57 6.00 -39.33 -23.51
C ILE A 57 6.71 -38.23 -22.67
N ARG A 58 7.85 -38.57 -22.07
CA ARG A 58 8.63 -37.62 -21.28
C ARG A 58 9.21 -36.49 -22.12
N SER A 59 9.80 -36.83 -23.27
CA SER A 59 10.33 -35.86 -24.23
C SER A 59 9.24 -34.96 -24.80
N MET A 60 8.09 -35.54 -25.17
CA MET A 60 6.92 -34.76 -25.62
C MET A 60 6.38 -33.83 -24.56
N ARG A 61 6.32 -34.28 -23.29
CA ARG A 61 5.91 -33.44 -22.18
C ARG A 61 6.82 -32.21 -21.99
N GLU A 62 8.12 -32.39 -22.10
CA GLU A 62 9.09 -31.28 -22.05
C GLU A 62 8.89 -30.34 -23.25
N SER A 63 8.67 -30.85 -24.45
CA SER A 63 8.38 -30.06 -25.65
C SER A 63 7.07 -29.28 -25.50
N ILE A 64 6.00 -29.88 -24.99
CA ILE A 64 4.71 -29.22 -24.70
C ILE A 64 4.90 -28.10 -23.70
N LEU A 65 5.62 -28.34 -22.59
CA LEU A 65 5.90 -27.31 -21.59
C LEU A 65 6.71 -26.14 -22.17
N ASN A 66 7.69 -26.41 -23.02
CA ASN A 66 8.47 -25.37 -23.70
C ASN A 66 7.61 -24.57 -24.68
N HIS A 67 6.78 -25.21 -25.51
CA HIS A 67 5.87 -24.52 -26.43
C HIS A 67 4.80 -23.72 -25.68
N PHE A 68 4.32 -24.20 -24.54
CA PHE A 68 3.38 -23.49 -23.69
C PHE A 68 4.03 -22.21 -23.12
N ALA A 69 5.24 -22.32 -22.55
CA ALA A 69 5.98 -21.17 -22.02
C ALA A 69 6.34 -20.14 -23.10
N LEU A 70 6.71 -20.60 -24.31
CA LEU A 70 6.94 -19.71 -25.46
C LEU A 70 5.65 -19.03 -25.89
N GLY A 71 4.54 -19.77 -25.96
CA GLY A 71 3.22 -19.23 -26.29
C GLY A 71 2.74 -18.16 -25.31
N GLU A 72 2.90 -18.38 -24.00
CA GLU A 72 2.58 -17.36 -22.97
C GLU A 72 3.41 -16.08 -23.18
N ASN A 73 4.71 -16.19 -23.41
CA ASN A 73 5.56 -15.04 -23.69
C ASN A 73 5.11 -14.25 -24.93
N VAL A 74 4.66 -14.95 -25.98
CA VAL A 74 4.18 -14.34 -27.21
C VAL A 74 2.83 -13.64 -27.00
N ILE A 75 1.92 -14.24 -26.21
CA ILE A 75 0.64 -13.65 -25.82
C ILE A 75 0.86 -12.39 -24.98
N ASP A 76 1.76 -12.43 -24.02
CA ASP A 76 2.09 -11.26 -23.21
C ASP A 76 2.72 -10.13 -24.03
N LYS A 77 3.61 -10.48 -24.97
CA LYS A 77 4.15 -9.51 -25.92
C LYS A 77 3.05 -8.86 -26.74
N ARG A 78 2.11 -9.65 -27.28
CA ARG A 78 0.96 -9.12 -28.04
C ARG A 78 0.10 -8.22 -27.18
N ARG A 79 -0.19 -8.60 -25.94
CA ARG A 79 -0.97 -7.78 -24.99
C ARG A 79 -0.29 -6.44 -24.70
N ARG A 80 1.03 -6.41 -24.50
CA ARG A 80 1.83 -5.18 -24.33
C ARG A 80 1.79 -4.31 -25.58
N LEU A 81 1.98 -4.89 -26.76
CA LEU A 81 1.91 -4.16 -28.03
C LEU A 81 0.53 -3.53 -28.28
N SER A 82 -0.56 -4.25 -27.93
CA SER A 82 -1.91 -3.71 -28.06
C SER A 82 -2.15 -2.51 -27.14
N LYS A 83 -1.56 -2.48 -25.93
CA LYS A 83 -1.61 -1.31 -25.04
C LYS A 83 -0.82 -0.13 -25.58
N ILE A 84 0.33 -0.38 -26.20
CA ILE A 84 1.17 0.66 -26.81
C ILE A 84 0.44 1.35 -27.98
N LEU A 85 -0.43 0.65 -28.72
CA LEU A 85 -1.17 1.23 -29.82
C LEU A 85 -2.06 2.42 -29.44
N ASP A 86 -2.68 2.37 -28.28
CA ASP A 86 -3.54 3.45 -27.80
C ASP A 86 -2.74 4.71 -27.43
N ILE A 87 -1.61 4.53 -26.75
CA ILE A 87 -0.72 5.61 -26.30
C ILE A 87 0.74 5.15 -26.51
N PRO A 88 1.30 5.27 -27.72
CA PRO A 88 2.66 4.81 -28.02
C PRO A 88 3.71 5.48 -27.15
N TYR A 89 3.64 6.80 -27.02
CA TYR A 89 4.54 7.61 -26.22
C TYR A 89 3.82 8.86 -25.70
N PHE A 90 4.37 9.46 -24.67
CA PHE A 90 3.83 10.67 -24.05
C PHE A 90 4.87 11.77 -23.91
N GLY A 91 6.16 11.45 -24.10
CA GLY A 91 7.26 12.40 -23.98
C GLY A 91 8.34 12.20 -25.03
N ARG A 92 9.08 13.26 -25.32
CA ARG A 92 10.29 13.23 -26.13
C ARG A 92 11.32 14.18 -25.55
N ILE A 93 12.58 13.75 -25.55
CA ILE A 93 13.74 14.59 -25.34
C ILE A 93 14.71 14.37 -26.48
N ASP A 94 15.37 15.46 -26.95
CA ASP A 94 16.48 15.38 -27.87
C ASP A 94 17.77 15.53 -27.07
N PHE A 95 18.55 14.46 -26.97
CA PHE A 95 19.73 14.37 -26.13
C PHE A 95 20.99 14.22 -26.98
N GLN A 96 22.03 14.98 -26.63
CA GLN A 96 23.36 14.91 -27.23
C GLN A 96 24.38 14.57 -26.14
N GLU A 97 25.06 13.45 -26.29
CA GLU A 97 26.12 13.05 -25.36
C GLU A 97 27.35 13.93 -25.50
N LYS A 98 28.01 14.26 -24.35
CA LYS A 98 29.26 15.05 -24.37
C LYS A 98 30.41 14.36 -25.13
N LYS A 99 30.40 13.01 -25.17
CA LYS A 99 31.41 12.21 -25.85
C LYS A 99 31.21 12.16 -27.38
N ASP A 100 29.96 12.23 -27.83
CA ASP A 100 29.58 12.21 -29.25
C ASP A 100 28.86 13.52 -29.62
N LYS A 101 29.66 14.55 -29.98
CA LYS A 101 29.12 15.85 -30.34
C LYS A 101 28.44 15.88 -31.72
N SER A 102 28.49 14.78 -32.48
CA SER A 102 28.03 14.76 -33.87
C SER A 102 26.57 14.42 -34.03
N GLN A 103 25.94 13.74 -33.03
CA GLN A 103 24.58 13.21 -33.17
C GLN A 103 23.66 13.60 -32.02
N VAL A 104 22.58 14.32 -32.35
CA VAL A 104 21.43 14.50 -31.45
C VAL A 104 20.49 13.31 -31.64
N SER A 105 20.16 12.62 -30.56
CA SER A 105 19.29 11.44 -30.58
C SER A 105 17.92 11.80 -30.01
N PRO A 106 16.82 11.67 -30.78
CA PRO A 106 15.47 11.80 -30.27
C PRO A 106 15.10 10.55 -29.47
N ILE A 107 14.67 10.75 -28.21
CA ILE A 107 14.29 9.70 -27.29
C ILE A 107 12.80 9.87 -26.99
N TYR A 108 11.98 9.01 -27.58
CA TYR A 108 10.54 8.94 -27.30
C TYR A 108 10.27 8.03 -26.11
N ILE A 109 9.47 8.51 -25.15
CA ILE A 109 9.23 7.87 -23.86
C ILE A 109 7.77 7.45 -23.76
N GLY A 110 7.55 6.18 -23.48
CA GLY A 110 6.23 5.57 -23.33
C GLY A 110 6.15 4.65 -22.10
N ILE A 111 5.01 3.98 -21.95
CA ILE A 111 4.78 3.05 -20.82
C ILE A 111 5.63 1.77 -21.00
N HIS A 112 5.90 1.38 -22.23
CA HIS A 112 6.72 0.20 -22.54
C HIS A 112 7.73 0.50 -23.62
N THR A 113 8.85 -0.23 -23.61
CA THR A 113 9.82 -0.20 -24.69
C THR A 113 9.25 -0.86 -25.95
N PHE A 114 9.46 -0.20 -27.10
CA PHE A 114 9.21 -0.80 -28.41
C PHE A 114 10.50 -0.79 -29.26
N TYR A 115 11.02 -1.96 -29.52
CA TYR A 115 12.21 -2.18 -30.35
C TYR A 115 11.79 -2.65 -31.75
N ASP A 116 12.18 -1.90 -32.76
CA ASP A 116 11.97 -2.27 -34.17
C ASP A 116 13.11 -3.19 -34.63
N LEU A 117 12.75 -4.44 -34.95
CA LEU A 117 13.69 -5.47 -35.41
C LEU A 117 14.27 -5.14 -36.79
N ASN A 118 13.51 -4.45 -37.67
CA ASN A 118 13.94 -4.11 -39.02
C ASN A 118 14.99 -2.98 -39.00
N GLN A 119 14.75 -1.95 -38.20
CA GLN A 119 15.66 -0.82 -38.06
C GLN A 119 16.73 -1.04 -36.97
N LYS A 120 16.64 -2.12 -36.19
CA LYS A 120 17.54 -2.47 -35.09
C LYS A 120 17.71 -1.34 -34.07
N LYS A 121 16.62 -0.62 -33.76
CA LYS A 121 16.64 0.49 -32.82
C LYS A 121 15.39 0.54 -31.93
N ASN A 122 15.51 1.16 -30.75
CA ASN A 122 14.37 1.50 -29.95
C ASN A 122 13.63 2.67 -30.57
N LEU A 123 12.34 2.49 -30.92
CA LEU A 123 11.46 3.58 -31.33
C LEU A 123 10.80 4.24 -30.11
N ILE A 124 10.60 3.48 -29.03
CA ILE A 124 10.02 3.94 -27.77
C ILE A 124 10.85 3.37 -26.63
N TYR A 125 11.20 4.21 -25.67
CA TYR A 125 11.86 3.82 -24.42
C TYR A 125 10.84 3.77 -23.28
N ASP A 126 10.96 2.76 -22.44
CA ASP A 126 10.15 2.64 -21.22
C ASP A 126 10.47 3.81 -20.27
N TRP A 127 9.44 4.39 -19.65
CA TRP A 127 9.61 5.50 -18.71
C TRP A 127 10.51 5.15 -17.51
N ARG A 128 10.57 3.86 -17.16
CA ARG A 128 11.41 3.32 -16.06
C ARG A 128 12.88 3.21 -16.45
N ALA A 129 13.20 3.16 -17.72
CA ALA A 129 14.59 3.07 -18.19
C ALA A 129 15.45 4.21 -17.66
N PRO A 130 16.75 3.96 -17.39
CA PRO A 130 17.65 4.98 -16.88
C PRO A 130 17.69 6.25 -17.73
N ILE A 131 17.73 6.10 -19.07
CA ILE A 131 17.76 7.22 -20.01
C ILE A 131 16.49 8.10 -19.94
N SER A 132 15.34 7.48 -19.62
CA SER A 132 14.05 8.17 -19.51
C SER A 132 13.96 9.04 -18.24
N SER A 133 14.83 8.83 -17.24
CA SER A 133 14.87 9.68 -16.04
C SER A 133 15.13 11.14 -16.36
N MET A 134 15.90 11.40 -17.43
CA MET A 134 16.23 12.77 -17.84
C MET A 134 14.98 13.62 -18.16
N PHE A 135 13.90 12.98 -18.64
CA PHE A 135 12.64 13.67 -18.92
C PHE A 135 12.01 14.28 -17.65
N TYR A 136 12.19 13.62 -16.50
CA TYR A 136 11.63 14.06 -15.22
C TYR A 136 12.59 14.93 -14.41
N ASP A 137 13.89 14.62 -14.46
CA ASP A 137 14.90 15.20 -13.58
C ASP A 137 15.53 16.49 -14.11
N HIS A 138 15.49 16.68 -15.44
CA HIS A 138 16.21 17.78 -16.10
C HIS A 138 15.30 18.64 -16.99
N GLU A 139 15.61 19.93 -17.04
CA GLU A 139 15.09 20.89 -18.02
C GLU A 139 16.01 20.95 -19.26
N LEU A 140 15.76 21.91 -20.15
CA LEU A 140 16.64 22.16 -21.27
C LEU A 140 18.05 22.57 -20.80
N GLY A 141 19.09 22.07 -21.44
CA GLY A 141 20.47 22.33 -21.07
C GLY A 141 21.22 21.09 -20.59
N GLU A 142 22.14 21.28 -19.67
CA GLU A 142 22.97 20.18 -19.16
C GLU A 142 22.15 19.12 -18.42
N ALA A 143 22.34 17.86 -18.83
CA ALA A 143 21.62 16.72 -18.28
C ALA A 143 22.54 15.50 -18.18
N PHE A 144 22.11 14.55 -17.34
CA PHE A 144 22.81 13.27 -17.21
C PHE A 144 21.83 12.16 -16.78
N TYR A 145 22.21 10.92 -17.05
CA TYR A 145 21.56 9.76 -16.47
C TYR A 145 22.59 8.71 -16.02
N SER A 146 22.22 7.88 -15.08
CA SER A 146 23.07 6.79 -14.57
C SER A 146 22.74 5.51 -15.31
N SER A 147 23.71 4.93 -16.00
CA SER A 147 23.61 3.62 -16.65
C SER A 147 24.44 2.58 -15.88
N PRO A 148 24.27 1.27 -16.12
CA PRO A 148 25.16 0.25 -15.57
C PRO A 148 26.64 0.47 -15.90
N ALA A 149 26.94 1.15 -17.02
CA ALA A 149 28.30 1.52 -17.46
C ALA A 149 28.82 2.82 -16.82
N GLY A 150 28.05 3.46 -15.94
CA GLY A 150 28.39 4.71 -15.26
C GLY A 150 27.53 5.90 -15.68
N LYS A 151 27.93 7.09 -15.23
CA LYS A 151 27.20 8.35 -15.50
C LYS A 151 27.47 8.85 -16.91
N ILE A 152 26.41 9.06 -17.68
CA ILE A 152 26.45 9.61 -19.04
C ILE A 152 25.95 11.05 -18.98
N ASN A 153 26.83 11.99 -19.38
CA ASN A 153 26.56 13.44 -19.39
C ASN A 153 26.32 13.92 -20.80
N GLY A 154 25.44 14.90 -20.98
CA GLY A 154 25.11 15.49 -22.25
C GLY A 154 24.28 16.75 -22.11
N THR A 155 23.58 17.11 -23.18
CA THR A 155 22.73 18.31 -23.26
C THR A 155 21.38 17.94 -23.86
N ILE A 156 20.29 18.37 -23.23
CA ILE A 156 18.93 18.30 -23.78
C ILE A 156 18.68 19.59 -24.56
N SER A 157 18.42 19.46 -25.86
CA SER A 157 18.12 20.57 -26.75
C SER A 157 16.64 20.78 -27.01
N LEU A 158 15.81 19.73 -26.79
CA LEU A 158 14.36 19.75 -26.97
C LEU A 158 13.70 18.89 -25.93
N LYS A 159 12.56 19.33 -25.41
CA LYS A 159 11.67 18.55 -24.52
C LYS A 159 10.23 18.78 -24.94
N ARG A 160 9.52 17.71 -25.28
CA ARG A 160 8.11 17.75 -25.72
C ARG A 160 7.26 16.76 -24.95
N GLN A 161 6.02 17.14 -24.72
CA GLN A 161 4.99 16.28 -24.13
C GLN A 161 3.83 16.15 -25.10
N TYR A 162 3.28 14.94 -25.19
CA TYR A 162 2.20 14.60 -26.11
C TYR A 162 1.00 14.06 -25.34
N ARG A 163 -0.20 14.41 -25.81
CA ARG A 163 -1.43 13.71 -25.46
C ARG A 163 -1.91 12.93 -26.66
N ILE A 164 -1.82 11.62 -26.56
CA ILE A 164 -2.24 10.68 -27.59
C ILE A 164 -3.35 9.82 -27.00
N ARG A 165 -4.47 9.68 -27.71
CA ARG A 165 -5.58 8.78 -27.38
C ARG A 165 -6.00 8.00 -28.62
N LYS A 166 -6.19 6.69 -28.47
CA LYS A 166 -6.56 5.77 -29.56
C LYS A 166 -5.69 5.99 -30.81
N GLY A 167 -4.39 6.14 -30.59
CA GLY A 167 -3.41 6.36 -31.65
C GLY A 167 -3.49 7.73 -32.34
N LYS A 168 -4.25 8.69 -31.81
CA LYS A 168 -4.37 10.05 -32.37
C LYS A 168 -3.81 11.08 -31.42
N MET A 169 -2.97 11.97 -31.93
CA MET A 169 -2.40 13.09 -31.19
C MET A 169 -3.46 14.18 -31.02
N GLU A 170 -3.89 14.42 -29.77
CA GLU A 170 -4.83 15.50 -29.43
C GLU A 170 -4.10 16.84 -29.35
N TYR A 171 -2.92 16.87 -28.70
CA TYR A 171 -2.05 18.03 -28.66
C TYR A 171 -0.60 17.66 -28.39
N MET A 172 0.29 18.58 -28.71
CA MET A 172 1.72 18.55 -28.41
C MET A 172 2.11 19.88 -27.76
N ILE A 173 2.90 19.80 -26.69
CA ILE A 173 3.42 20.97 -25.98
C ILE A 173 4.95 20.86 -25.93
N GLU A 174 5.62 21.95 -26.35
CA GLU A 174 7.07 22.10 -26.24
C GLU A 174 7.39 22.82 -24.93
N SER A 175 8.18 22.21 -24.07
CA SER A 175 8.51 22.76 -22.76
C SER A 175 9.63 23.78 -22.88
N SER A 176 9.31 25.06 -22.73
CA SER A 176 10.25 26.11 -22.35
C SER A 176 9.95 26.56 -20.94
N VAL A 177 10.80 26.21 -20.00
CA VAL A 177 10.98 26.69 -18.59
C VAL A 177 9.77 26.74 -17.62
N THR A 178 8.50 26.83 -18.07
CA THR A 178 7.35 27.06 -17.14
C THR A 178 6.10 26.19 -17.39
N VAL A 179 6.15 25.21 -18.28
CA VAL A 179 4.93 24.54 -18.82
C VAL A 179 4.44 23.33 -17.98
N HIS A 180 5.20 22.87 -16.99
CA HIS A 180 4.78 21.71 -16.17
C HIS A 180 3.46 21.95 -15.43
N ASP A 181 3.20 23.16 -14.94
CA ASP A 181 1.98 23.48 -14.21
C ASP A 181 0.75 23.57 -15.12
N ASP A 182 0.89 24.13 -16.35
CA ASP A 182 -0.22 24.28 -17.30
C ASP A 182 -0.71 22.91 -17.83
N ILE A 183 0.18 21.97 -18.10
CA ILE A 183 -0.17 20.63 -18.55
C ILE A 183 -0.82 19.85 -17.41
N LEU A 184 -0.23 19.90 -16.22
CA LEU A 184 -0.78 19.29 -15.03
C LEU A 184 -2.18 19.87 -14.75
N GLN A 185 -2.38 21.18 -14.87
CA GLN A 185 -3.68 21.83 -14.72
C GLN A 185 -4.68 21.35 -15.78
N LYS A 186 -4.30 21.28 -17.07
CA LYS A 186 -5.16 20.78 -18.15
C LYS A 186 -5.55 19.31 -17.91
N GLU A 187 -4.61 18.48 -17.50
CA GLU A 187 -4.88 17.06 -17.17
C GLU A 187 -5.78 16.92 -15.94
N LEU A 188 -5.58 17.75 -14.91
CA LEU A 188 -6.40 17.75 -13.70
C LEU A 188 -7.82 18.34 -13.92
N CYS A 189 -7.97 19.26 -14.87
CA CYS A 189 -9.27 19.87 -15.23
C CYS A 189 -10.07 19.04 -16.22
N SER A 190 -9.44 18.14 -16.99
CA SER A 190 -10.18 17.27 -17.90
C SER A 190 -10.98 16.24 -17.11
N ASN A 191 -12.33 16.18 -17.37
CA ASN A 191 -13.17 15.10 -16.88
C ASN A 191 -12.69 13.78 -17.49
N ALA A 192 -11.84 13.08 -16.76
CA ALA A 192 -11.41 11.76 -17.17
C ALA A 192 -12.32 10.73 -16.51
N ASP A 193 -12.76 9.77 -17.30
CA ASP A 193 -13.26 8.50 -16.78
C ASP A 193 -12.42 8.05 -15.58
N ASN A 194 -13.09 7.59 -14.54
CA ASN A 194 -12.62 7.27 -13.18
C ASN A 194 -11.49 6.22 -13.08
N LYS A 195 -10.70 6.06 -14.09
CA LYS A 195 -9.43 5.37 -14.00
C LYS A 195 -8.42 6.42 -13.56
N MET A 196 -7.59 6.08 -12.61
CA MET A 196 -6.47 6.91 -12.18
C MET A 196 -5.78 7.42 -13.43
N LYS A 197 -5.79 8.75 -13.61
CA LYS A 197 -5.09 9.36 -14.75
C LYS A 197 -3.68 8.85 -14.72
N ASN A 198 -3.18 8.38 -15.84
CA ASN A 198 -1.84 7.86 -15.93
C ASN A 198 -0.85 8.97 -15.54
N ILE A 199 -0.44 8.97 -14.26
CA ILE A 199 0.41 10.00 -13.66
C ILE A 199 1.81 9.98 -14.28
N VAL A 200 2.19 8.92 -15.00
CA VAL A 200 3.51 8.80 -15.64
C VAL A 200 3.87 10.05 -16.47
N THR A 201 2.87 10.68 -17.08
CA THR A 201 3.09 11.90 -17.89
C THR A 201 3.34 13.16 -17.08
N THR A 202 2.95 13.17 -15.81
CA THR A 202 2.96 14.33 -14.91
C THR A 202 3.81 14.14 -13.66
N ILE A 203 4.60 13.07 -13.60
CA ILE A 203 5.54 12.83 -12.49
C ILE A 203 6.48 14.02 -12.35
N GLN A 204 6.47 14.63 -11.18
CA GLN A 204 7.37 15.72 -10.83
C GLN A 204 8.74 15.19 -10.41
N ARG A 205 9.77 16.05 -10.45
CA ARG A 205 11.14 15.68 -10.10
C ARG A 205 11.26 15.04 -8.72
N GLU A 206 10.61 15.61 -7.71
CA GLU A 206 10.61 15.09 -6.34
C GLU A 206 9.98 13.68 -6.26
N GLN A 207 8.88 13.48 -7.00
CA GLN A 207 8.21 12.20 -7.11
C GLN A 207 9.08 11.16 -7.82
N ASN A 208 9.77 11.55 -8.90
CA ASN A 208 10.69 10.68 -9.64
C ASN A 208 11.86 10.20 -8.75
N GLN A 209 12.39 11.08 -7.90
CA GLN A 209 13.44 10.73 -6.93
C GLN A 209 12.95 9.65 -5.93
N ILE A 210 11.72 9.76 -5.46
CA ILE A 210 11.10 8.75 -4.58
C ILE A 210 10.92 7.43 -5.32
N ILE A 211 10.37 7.47 -6.53
CA ILE A 211 10.11 6.27 -7.34
C ILE A 211 11.41 5.50 -7.59
N ARG A 212 12.49 6.19 -7.89
CA ARG A 212 13.80 5.60 -8.28
C ARG A 212 14.77 5.40 -7.12
N ASN A 213 14.39 5.68 -5.87
CA ASN A 213 15.26 5.43 -4.72
C ASN A 213 15.42 3.92 -4.45
N GLU A 214 16.52 3.33 -4.90
CA GLU A 214 16.85 1.92 -4.68
C GLU A 214 17.71 1.68 -3.42
N ASN A 215 18.24 2.75 -2.81
CA ASN A 215 19.24 2.62 -1.75
C ASN A 215 18.61 2.41 -0.37
N ALA A 216 17.46 3.02 -0.10
CA ALA A 216 16.82 2.95 1.20
C ALA A 216 16.34 1.53 1.52
N SER A 217 16.75 0.99 2.67
CA SER A 217 16.20 -0.26 3.20
C SER A 217 14.78 -0.07 3.74
N VAL A 218 14.50 1.09 4.32
CA VAL A 218 13.17 1.55 4.73
C VAL A 218 13.01 2.99 4.25
N LEU A 219 12.10 3.20 3.31
CA LEU A 219 11.76 4.53 2.79
C LEU A 219 10.43 4.97 3.39
N ILE A 220 10.43 6.09 4.12
CA ILE A 220 9.24 6.70 4.73
C ILE A 220 8.85 7.92 3.91
N ILE A 221 7.65 7.91 3.33
CA ILE A 221 7.13 8.99 2.48
C ILE A 221 6.07 9.74 3.27
N GLN A 222 6.46 10.88 3.82
CA GLN A 222 5.54 11.81 4.46
C GLN A 222 4.99 12.75 3.38
N GLY A 223 3.70 12.64 3.04
CA GLY A 223 3.09 13.50 2.04
C GLY A 223 1.83 14.17 2.53
N VAL A 224 1.58 15.39 2.11
CA VAL A 224 0.36 16.13 2.42
C VAL A 224 -0.87 15.52 1.74
N ALA A 225 -2.07 15.91 2.18
CA ALA A 225 -3.32 15.51 1.52
C ALA A 225 -3.28 15.86 0.03
N GLY A 226 -3.60 14.91 -0.84
CA GLY A 226 -3.63 15.12 -2.29
C GLY A 226 -2.27 15.18 -2.98
N SER A 227 -1.15 14.83 -2.34
CA SER A 227 0.18 14.79 -2.97
C SER A 227 0.42 13.59 -3.89
N GLY A 228 -0.53 12.69 -4.03
CA GLY A 228 -0.41 11.50 -4.88
C GLY A 228 0.42 10.37 -4.27
N LYS A 229 0.60 10.34 -2.94
CA LYS A 229 1.42 9.34 -2.21
C LYS A 229 1.24 7.90 -2.70
N THR A 230 0.01 7.45 -2.72
CA THR A 230 -0.33 6.06 -3.08
C THR A 230 0.00 5.77 -4.53
N SER A 231 -0.30 6.72 -5.42
CA SER A 231 0.08 6.59 -6.82
C SER A 231 1.59 6.50 -7.00
N ILE A 232 2.35 7.36 -6.33
CA ILE A 232 3.82 7.34 -6.36
C ILE A 232 4.35 5.99 -5.84
N ALA A 233 3.75 5.45 -4.78
CA ALA A 233 4.15 4.17 -4.23
C ALA A 233 3.90 3.01 -5.21
N LEU A 234 2.78 3.01 -5.94
CA LEU A 234 2.49 2.01 -6.97
C LEU A 234 3.43 2.15 -8.18
N HIS A 235 3.73 3.39 -8.60
CA HIS A 235 4.74 3.63 -9.65
C HIS A 235 6.14 3.18 -9.19
N ARG A 236 6.46 3.34 -7.90
CA ARG A 236 7.69 2.81 -7.31
C ARG A 236 7.72 1.28 -7.35
N ILE A 237 6.61 0.60 -7.02
CA ILE A 237 6.51 -0.86 -7.18
C ILE A 237 6.77 -1.26 -8.64
N ALA A 238 6.10 -0.61 -9.60
CA ALA A 238 6.29 -0.87 -11.01
C ALA A 238 7.75 -0.62 -11.45
N TYR A 239 8.40 0.42 -10.91
CA TYR A 239 9.81 0.68 -11.14
C TYR A 239 10.71 -0.42 -10.54
N LEU A 240 10.48 -0.84 -9.31
CA LEU A 240 11.26 -1.89 -8.64
C LEU A 240 11.14 -3.24 -9.37
N LEU A 241 9.96 -3.61 -9.83
CA LEU A 241 9.73 -4.80 -10.65
C LEU A 241 10.50 -4.74 -11.97
N TYR A 242 10.59 -3.55 -12.58
CA TYR A 242 11.39 -3.32 -13.78
C TYR A 242 12.89 -3.36 -13.51
N ALA A 243 13.37 -2.61 -12.51
CA ALA A 243 14.79 -2.45 -12.20
C ALA A 243 15.43 -3.73 -11.66
N GLN A 244 14.67 -4.54 -10.91
CA GLN A 244 15.11 -5.79 -10.30
C GLN A 244 14.49 -7.02 -11.00
N LYS A 245 14.25 -6.91 -12.30
CA LYS A 245 13.69 -7.99 -13.12
C LYS A 245 14.52 -9.27 -12.98
N GLY A 246 13.83 -10.39 -12.68
CA GLY A 246 14.47 -11.68 -12.43
C GLY A 246 14.91 -11.90 -10.97
N GLN A 247 14.88 -10.88 -10.12
CA GLN A 247 15.17 -10.97 -8.68
C GLN A 247 13.91 -10.83 -7.84
N ILE A 248 12.98 -9.96 -8.27
CA ILE A 248 11.69 -9.69 -7.60
C ILE A 248 10.57 -9.86 -8.62
N SER A 249 9.51 -10.53 -8.20
CA SER A 249 8.24 -10.67 -8.93
C SER A 249 7.09 -10.01 -8.15
N SER A 250 5.91 -9.87 -8.77
CA SER A 250 4.71 -9.36 -8.11
C SER A 250 4.35 -10.15 -6.83
N LYS A 251 4.60 -11.45 -6.81
CA LYS A 251 4.34 -12.36 -5.68
C LYS A 251 5.30 -12.15 -4.50
N ASP A 252 6.45 -11.53 -4.72
CA ASP A 252 7.45 -11.21 -3.70
C ASP A 252 7.17 -9.86 -3.00
N ILE A 253 6.13 -9.14 -3.43
CA ILE A 253 5.72 -7.85 -2.87
C ILE A 253 4.42 -8.04 -2.11
N LEU A 254 4.29 -7.37 -0.95
CA LEU A 254 3.06 -7.36 -0.17
C LEU A 254 2.66 -5.92 0.14
N ILE A 255 1.38 -5.60 0.00
CA ILE A 255 0.82 -4.29 0.35
C ILE A 255 -0.02 -4.43 1.62
N ILE A 256 0.24 -3.57 2.61
CA ILE A 256 -0.59 -3.42 3.81
C ILE A 256 -1.43 -2.16 3.65
N SER A 257 -2.76 -2.32 3.57
CA SER A 257 -3.73 -1.26 3.44
C SER A 257 -4.80 -1.35 4.55
N PRO A 258 -5.33 -0.23 5.05
CA PRO A 258 -6.35 -0.26 6.09
C PRO A 258 -7.75 -0.61 5.58
N ASN A 259 -8.03 -0.52 4.28
CA ASN A 259 -9.37 -0.60 3.73
C ASN A 259 -9.45 -1.46 2.46
N LYS A 260 -10.37 -2.45 2.45
CA LYS A 260 -10.65 -3.32 1.29
C LYS A 260 -11.19 -2.59 0.05
N VAL A 261 -11.84 -1.44 0.23
CA VAL A 261 -12.30 -0.61 -0.89
C VAL A 261 -11.13 -0.04 -1.69
N PHE A 262 -9.98 0.07 -1.05
CA PHE A 262 -8.73 0.50 -1.65
C PHE A 262 -8.08 -0.62 -2.50
N ASP A 263 -8.38 -1.87 -2.20
CA ASP A 263 -7.89 -3.06 -2.93
C ASP A 263 -8.31 -2.98 -4.42
N ASP A 264 -9.55 -2.57 -4.69
CA ASP A 264 -10.05 -2.39 -6.07
C ASP A 264 -9.29 -1.32 -6.85
N TYR A 265 -8.83 -0.28 -6.15
CA TYR A 265 -8.04 0.79 -6.75
C TYR A 265 -6.63 0.33 -7.11
N ILE A 266 -5.92 -0.32 -6.18
CA ILE A 266 -4.56 -0.82 -6.38
C ILE A 266 -4.53 -1.90 -7.46
N SER A 267 -5.51 -2.80 -7.46
CA SER A 267 -5.60 -3.91 -8.42
C SER A 267 -5.74 -3.45 -9.88
N ASN A 268 -6.15 -2.21 -10.12
CA ASN A 268 -6.28 -1.64 -11.47
C ASN A 268 -5.01 -0.88 -11.92
N VAL A 269 -4.29 -0.21 -11.02
CA VAL A 269 -3.18 0.69 -11.38
C VAL A 269 -1.95 -0.09 -11.88
N LEU A 270 -1.53 -1.15 -11.21
CA LEU A 270 -0.36 -1.93 -11.63
C LEU A 270 -0.54 -2.57 -13.02
N PRO A 271 -1.71 -3.16 -13.35
CA PRO A 271 -1.96 -3.62 -14.71
C PRO A 271 -1.96 -2.51 -15.77
N GLU A 272 -2.37 -1.28 -15.43
CA GLU A 272 -2.23 -0.12 -16.35
C GLU A 272 -0.77 0.23 -16.61
N LEU A 273 0.10 0.07 -15.62
CA LEU A 273 1.55 0.24 -15.74
C LEU A 273 2.26 -0.96 -16.39
N GLY A 274 1.49 -2.00 -16.75
CA GLY A 274 2.00 -3.19 -17.42
C GLY A 274 2.56 -4.27 -16.50
N GLU A 275 2.28 -4.16 -15.21
CA GLU A 275 2.70 -5.13 -14.20
C GLU A 275 1.53 -6.03 -13.77
N GLU A 276 1.84 -7.16 -13.15
CA GLU A 276 0.84 -8.04 -12.54
C GLU A 276 0.32 -7.44 -11.23
N THR A 277 -0.85 -7.91 -10.78
CA THR A 277 -1.40 -7.57 -9.47
C THR A 277 -0.50 -8.09 -8.35
N VAL A 278 -0.43 -7.32 -7.27
CA VAL A 278 0.38 -7.61 -6.08
C VAL A 278 -0.54 -8.04 -4.94
N PRO A 279 -0.18 -9.04 -4.12
CA PRO A 279 -0.93 -9.44 -2.94
C PRO A 279 -1.14 -8.30 -1.94
N GLU A 280 -2.33 -8.24 -1.36
CA GLU A 280 -2.70 -7.26 -0.35
C GLU A 280 -3.20 -7.92 0.93
N THR A 281 -3.04 -7.21 2.05
CA THR A 281 -3.53 -7.61 3.36
C THR A 281 -3.76 -6.40 4.26
N SER A 282 -4.47 -6.59 5.38
CA SER A 282 -4.61 -5.58 6.40
C SER A 282 -3.71 -5.87 7.62
N MET A 283 -3.37 -4.81 8.37
CA MET A 283 -2.65 -4.97 9.65
C MET A 283 -3.39 -5.89 10.61
N GLU A 284 -4.71 -5.77 10.67
CA GLU A 284 -5.56 -6.59 11.52
C GLU A 284 -5.45 -8.09 11.16
N GLN A 285 -5.47 -8.41 9.85
CA GLN A 285 -5.34 -9.78 9.38
C GLN A 285 -3.96 -10.36 9.75
N ILE A 286 -2.89 -9.61 9.53
CA ILE A 286 -1.53 -10.03 9.90
C ILE A 286 -1.45 -10.35 11.40
N LEU A 287 -1.94 -9.44 12.24
CA LEU A 287 -1.90 -9.62 13.70
C LEU A 287 -2.73 -10.82 14.15
N SER A 288 -3.91 -11.02 13.55
CA SER A 288 -4.79 -12.16 13.84
C SER A 288 -4.17 -13.49 13.43
N ASP A 289 -3.52 -13.53 12.26
CA ASP A 289 -2.81 -14.72 11.76
C ASP A 289 -1.63 -15.09 12.67
N VAL A 290 -0.89 -14.10 13.17
CA VAL A 290 0.22 -14.31 14.12
C VAL A 290 -0.25 -15.03 15.38
N ILE A 291 -1.45 -14.73 15.89
CA ILE A 291 -2.02 -15.36 17.09
C ILE A 291 -2.95 -16.53 16.73
N ASP A 292 -2.83 -17.11 15.53
CA ASP A 292 -3.59 -18.24 15.02
C ASP A 292 -5.12 -18.02 15.04
N ASN A 293 -5.58 -16.77 14.94
CA ASN A 293 -7.00 -16.39 15.03
C ASN A 293 -7.72 -16.89 16.30
N LYS A 294 -6.96 -17.11 17.39
CA LYS A 294 -7.48 -17.71 18.64
C LYS A 294 -8.43 -16.83 19.43
N TYR A 295 -8.35 -15.50 19.25
CA TYR A 295 -9.06 -14.55 20.11
C TYR A 295 -9.98 -13.65 19.27
N LYS A 296 -11.22 -13.49 19.72
CA LYS A 296 -12.12 -12.48 19.16
C LYS A 296 -11.65 -11.09 19.60
N HIS A 297 -11.58 -10.16 18.68
CA HIS A 297 -11.13 -8.79 18.91
C HIS A 297 -12.03 -7.77 18.22
N GLN A 298 -11.98 -6.53 18.68
CA GLN A 298 -12.54 -5.37 18.03
C GLN A 298 -11.69 -5.05 16.80
N ASN A 299 -12.31 -4.69 15.67
CA ASN A 299 -11.58 -4.20 14.51
C ASN A 299 -11.21 -2.71 14.67
N PHE A 300 -10.30 -2.21 13.82
CA PHE A 300 -9.82 -0.84 13.85
C PHE A 300 -10.95 0.18 13.71
N PHE A 301 -11.86 0.00 12.76
CA PHE A 301 -12.96 0.93 12.52
C PHE A 301 -13.96 0.99 13.70
N ASN A 302 -14.21 -0.14 14.34
CA ASN A 302 -15.04 -0.17 15.55
C ASN A 302 -14.38 0.58 16.72
N GLN A 303 -13.06 0.52 16.86
CA GLN A 303 -12.33 1.32 17.84
C GLN A 303 -12.49 2.82 17.55
N VAL A 304 -12.30 3.23 16.30
CA VAL A 304 -12.46 4.64 15.88
C VAL A 304 -13.90 5.11 16.10
N THR A 305 -14.90 4.31 15.71
CA THR A 305 -16.32 4.63 15.93
C THR A 305 -16.60 4.86 17.41
N GLU A 306 -16.07 4.01 18.29
CA GLU A 306 -16.26 4.17 19.73
C GLU A 306 -15.57 5.41 20.29
N LEU A 307 -14.37 5.73 19.80
CA LEU A 307 -13.69 6.97 20.16
C LEU A 307 -14.48 8.23 19.74
N LEU A 308 -15.26 8.15 18.65
CA LEU A 308 -16.07 9.25 18.14
C LEU A 308 -17.44 9.37 18.82
N GLU A 309 -18.06 8.23 19.15
CA GLU A 309 -19.44 8.21 19.67
C GLU A 309 -19.50 8.13 21.18
N ASN A 310 -18.58 7.42 21.83
CA ASN A 310 -18.56 7.15 23.27
C ASN A 310 -17.15 7.25 23.87
N PRO A 311 -16.45 8.37 23.73
CA PRO A 311 -15.10 8.52 24.28
C PRO A 311 -15.14 8.49 25.82
N THR A 312 -14.47 7.52 26.44
CA THR A 312 -14.23 7.50 27.87
C THR A 312 -12.76 7.76 28.16
N PRO A 313 -12.41 8.55 29.21
CA PRO A 313 -11.02 8.83 29.56
C PRO A 313 -10.17 7.57 29.70
N ASP A 314 -10.67 6.55 30.40
CA ASP A 314 -9.98 5.28 30.62
C ASP A 314 -9.70 4.54 29.30
N PHE A 315 -10.62 4.59 28.33
CA PHE A 315 -10.43 3.94 27.04
C PHE A 315 -9.36 4.64 26.21
N ILE A 316 -9.38 5.97 26.22
CA ILE A 316 -8.36 6.80 25.56
C ILE A 316 -6.99 6.52 26.19
N GLU A 317 -6.91 6.50 27.52
CA GLU A 317 -5.67 6.25 28.26
C GLU A 317 -5.07 4.88 27.91
N ARG A 318 -5.90 3.82 27.85
CA ARG A 318 -5.43 2.47 27.45
C ARG A 318 -4.86 2.46 26.04
N ILE A 319 -5.48 3.15 25.09
CA ILE A 319 -4.97 3.23 23.70
C ILE A 319 -3.63 3.97 23.68
N GLN A 320 -3.55 5.15 24.33
CA GLN A 320 -2.33 5.95 24.37
C GLN A 320 -1.18 5.21 25.04
N TYR A 321 -1.45 4.57 26.17
CA TYR A 321 -0.43 3.81 26.91
C TYR A 321 0.15 2.67 26.07
N LYS A 322 -0.72 1.85 25.43
CA LYS A 322 -0.31 0.72 24.61
C LYS A 322 0.38 1.14 23.29
N ALA A 323 0.18 2.38 22.85
CA ALA A 323 0.86 2.95 21.69
C ALA A 323 2.22 3.61 22.04
N SER A 324 2.63 3.66 23.30
CA SER A 324 3.85 4.33 23.72
C SER A 324 5.10 3.46 23.55
N PHE A 325 6.27 4.08 23.33
CA PHE A 325 7.56 3.36 23.36
C PHE A 325 7.92 2.87 24.76
N GLU A 326 7.43 3.53 25.83
CA GLU A 326 7.57 3.07 27.20
C GLU A 326 6.92 1.70 27.39
N PHE A 327 5.70 1.53 26.90
CA PHE A 327 4.98 0.27 26.93
C PHE A 327 5.76 -0.85 26.24
N ILE A 328 6.30 -0.59 25.05
CA ILE A 328 7.14 -1.55 24.30
C ILE A 328 8.38 -1.95 25.13
N SER A 329 9.06 -0.95 25.72
CA SER A 329 10.25 -1.21 26.57
C SER A 329 9.90 -2.05 27.80
N LEU A 330 8.74 -1.81 28.43
CA LEU A 330 8.27 -2.61 29.56
C LEU A 330 7.91 -4.03 29.14
N LEU A 331 7.30 -4.20 27.98
CA LEU A 331 6.98 -5.51 27.44
C LEU A 331 8.25 -6.32 27.11
N ASP A 332 9.30 -5.68 26.57
CA ASP A 332 10.60 -6.31 26.34
C ASP A 332 11.25 -6.74 27.67
N LYS A 333 11.21 -5.89 28.71
CA LYS A 333 11.71 -6.22 30.05
C LYS A 333 10.93 -7.39 30.66
N PHE A 334 9.62 -7.44 30.45
CA PHE A 334 8.80 -8.54 30.95
C PHE A 334 9.13 -9.86 30.24
N ILE A 335 9.40 -9.85 28.93
CA ILE A 335 9.84 -11.03 28.20
C ILE A 335 11.15 -11.57 28.81
N LEU A 336 12.13 -10.69 29.10
CA LEU A 336 13.36 -11.08 29.80
C LEU A 336 13.08 -11.59 31.22
N TYR A 337 12.14 -10.98 31.94
CA TYR A 337 11.72 -11.46 33.25
C TYR A 337 11.13 -12.89 33.18
N MET A 338 10.29 -13.16 32.20
CA MET A 338 9.72 -14.51 31.98
C MET A 338 10.81 -15.55 31.69
N GLU A 339 11.82 -15.22 30.87
CA GLU A 339 12.93 -16.11 30.57
C GLU A 339 13.64 -16.59 31.84
N ASN A 340 13.75 -15.72 32.83
CA ASN A 340 14.48 -15.99 34.06
C ASN A 340 13.61 -16.60 35.18
N ASN A 341 12.28 -16.36 35.16
CA ASN A 341 11.42 -16.67 36.32
C ASN A 341 10.32 -17.69 36.02
N TYR A 342 9.90 -17.87 34.76
CA TYR A 342 8.79 -18.76 34.39
C TYR A 342 9.25 -20.18 34.11
N PHE A 343 10.53 -20.40 33.79
CA PHE A 343 11.08 -21.73 33.62
C PHE A 343 11.73 -22.20 34.93
N LYS A 344 11.18 -23.27 35.52
CA LYS A 344 11.68 -23.90 36.74
C LYS A 344 12.05 -25.33 36.43
N ALA A 345 13.32 -25.57 36.19
CA ALA A 345 13.82 -26.89 35.89
C ALA A 345 13.65 -27.82 37.11
N THR A 346 13.28 -29.05 36.83
CA THR A 346 13.18 -30.15 37.80
C THR A 346 13.87 -31.38 37.22
N ASP A 347 14.32 -32.28 38.11
CA ASP A 347 14.91 -33.54 37.67
C ASP A 347 13.92 -34.36 36.85
N VAL A 348 14.32 -34.93 35.72
CA VAL A 348 13.50 -35.77 34.85
C VAL A 348 14.08 -37.19 34.80
N LYS A 349 13.28 -38.17 35.19
CA LYS A 349 13.62 -39.59 35.00
C LYS A 349 13.36 -39.97 33.55
N LEU A 350 14.43 -40.22 32.78
CA LEU A 350 14.36 -40.65 31.39
C LEU A 350 14.11 -42.18 31.31
N THR A 351 14.81 -42.92 32.13
CA THR A 351 14.68 -44.39 32.29
C THR A 351 14.67 -44.75 33.77
N LYS A 352 14.55 -46.09 34.10
CA LYS A 352 14.72 -46.56 35.48
C LYS A 352 16.03 -46.23 36.12
N TYR A 353 17.07 -45.99 35.30
CA TYR A 353 18.48 -45.84 35.76
C TYR A 353 19.05 -44.46 35.47
N ILE A 354 18.43 -43.65 34.62
CA ILE A 354 18.97 -42.37 34.19
C ILE A 354 17.98 -41.26 34.56
N THR A 355 18.53 -40.32 35.37
CA THR A 355 17.84 -39.07 35.73
C THR A 355 18.61 -37.91 35.15
N ILE A 356 17.97 -37.02 34.45
CA ILE A 356 18.52 -35.77 33.91
C ILE A 356 18.40 -34.70 35.00
N PRO A 357 19.57 -34.16 35.52
CA PRO A 357 19.53 -33.18 36.60
C PRO A 357 18.86 -31.87 36.17
N ALA A 358 18.15 -31.23 37.08
CA ALA A 358 17.54 -29.91 36.87
C ALA A 358 18.57 -28.84 36.46
N GLU A 359 19.79 -28.85 37.06
CA GLU A 359 20.85 -27.92 36.69
C GLU A 359 21.21 -28.02 35.22
N PHE A 360 21.43 -29.23 34.70
CA PHE A 360 21.73 -29.45 33.29
C PHE A 360 20.57 -28.96 32.37
N ILE A 361 19.34 -29.24 32.72
CA ILE A 361 18.16 -28.75 31.97
C ILE A 361 18.13 -27.21 31.95
N ASN A 362 18.40 -26.58 33.08
CA ASN A 362 18.45 -25.13 33.21
C ASN A 362 19.59 -24.49 32.39
N GLU A 363 20.76 -25.13 32.39
CA GLU A 363 21.87 -24.70 31.54
C GLU A 363 21.50 -24.75 30.05
N GLN A 364 20.87 -25.82 29.59
CA GLN A 364 20.44 -25.93 28.21
C GLN A 364 19.39 -24.91 27.88
N PHE A 365 18.44 -24.63 28.75
CA PHE A 365 17.42 -23.59 28.53
C PHE A 365 18.07 -22.22 28.33
N LYS A 366 19.11 -21.88 29.12
CA LYS A 366 19.86 -20.63 28.95
C LYS A 366 20.76 -20.64 27.69
N ARG A 367 21.36 -21.78 27.36
CA ARG A 367 22.20 -21.95 26.16
C ARG A 367 21.47 -21.63 24.91
N PHE A 368 20.20 -22.04 24.81
CA PHE A 368 19.33 -21.81 23.63
C PHE A 368 18.57 -20.48 23.67
N HIS A 369 19.06 -19.46 24.41
CA HIS A 369 18.43 -18.15 24.57
C HIS A 369 18.12 -17.42 23.24
N ARG A 370 18.82 -17.74 22.15
CA ARG A 370 18.57 -17.17 20.82
C ARG A 370 17.29 -17.65 20.16
N TYR A 371 16.75 -18.78 20.61
CA TYR A 371 15.48 -19.31 20.14
C TYR A 371 14.31 -18.73 20.94
N PRO A 372 13.12 -18.59 20.33
CA PRO A 372 11.89 -18.27 21.05
C PRO A 372 11.64 -19.24 22.20
N ILE A 373 11.06 -18.75 23.28
CA ILE A 373 11.02 -19.50 24.57
C ILE A 373 10.46 -20.92 24.39
N ARG A 374 9.35 -21.09 23.68
CA ARG A 374 8.72 -22.43 23.52
C ARG A 374 9.42 -23.32 22.49
N GLN A 375 10.13 -22.74 21.54
CA GLN A 375 10.97 -23.52 20.60
C GLN A 375 12.19 -24.11 21.31
N ARG A 376 12.70 -23.46 22.36
CA ARG A 376 13.79 -24.00 23.17
C ARG A 376 13.49 -25.38 23.73
N PHE A 377 12.21 -25.64 24.10
CA PHE A 377 11.82 -26.94 24.67
C PHE A 377 12.03 -28.10 23.70
N GLU A 378 11.81 -27.90 22.43
CA GLU A 378 12.06 -28.91 21.40
C GLU A 378 13.56 -29.05 21.12
N THR A 379 14.25 -27.95 20.88
CA THR A 379 15.69 -27.93 20.58
C THR A 379 16.51 -28.54 21.75
N MET A 380 16.18 -28.16 23.00
CA MET A 380 16.89 -28.72 24.15
C MET A 380 16.53 -30.19 24.39
N THR A 381 15.31 -30.63 24.11
CA THR A 381 14.93 -32.05 24.19
C THR A 381 15.76 -32.87 23.22
N ASP A 382 15.87 -32.46 21.96
CA ASP A 382 16.67 -33.15 20.95
C ASP A 382 18.17 -33.18 21.33
N TYR A 383 18.69 -32.04 21.79
CA TYR A 383 20.09 -31.96 22.26
C TYR A 383 20.35 -32.86 23.47
N ILE A 384 19.45 -32.89 24.46
CA ILE A 384 19.60 -33.76 25.66
C ILE A 384 19.63 -35.22 25.23
N LEU A 385 18.74 -35.63 24.33
CA LEU A 385 18.67 -37.00 23.82
C LEU A 385 19.92 -37.38 23.04
N GLU A 386 20.46 -36.51 22.21
CA GLU A 386 21.70 -36.68 21.49
C GLU A 386 22.88 -36.87 22.45
N MET A 387 22.97 -36.02 23.48
CA MET A 387 24.01 -36.16 24.53
C MET A 387 23.88 -37.47 25.31
N MET A 388 22.67 -37.91 25.64
CA MET A 388 22.42 -39.19 26.32
C MET A 388 22.79 -40.38 25.42
N GLN A 389 22.55 -40.31 24.15
CA GLN A 389 22.97 -41.34 23.18
C GLN A 389 24.51 -41.42 23.11
N LEU A 390 25.19 -40.28 23.02
CA LEU A 390 26.67 -40.24 22.95
C LEU A 390 27.33 -40.71 24.25
N GLN A 391 26.78 -40.31 25.39
CA GLN A 391 27.41 -40.56 26.69
C GLN A 391 27.10 -41.97 27.25
N TYR A 392 25.90 -42.48 27.01
CA TYR A 392 25.41 -43.73 27.56
C TYR A 392 25.09 -44.81 26.53
N ASN A 393 25.33 -44.54 25.25
CA ASN A 393 24.95 -45.40 24.11
C ASN A 393 23.47 -45.82 24.14
N LEU A 394 22.63 -44.89 24.57
CA LEU A 394 21.20 -45.11 24.83
C LEU A 394 20.36 -44.80 23.64
N THR A 395 19.63 -45.77 23.11
CA THR A 395 18.60 -45.54 22.06
C THR A 395 17.26 -45.24 22.76
N VAL A 396 16.82 -43.96 22.66
CA VAL A 396 15.55 -43.53 23.26
C VAL A 396 14.41 -43.74 22.27
N SER A 397 13.36 -44.38 22.69
CA SER A 397 12.16 -44.60 21.90
C SER A 397 11.36 -43.31 21.69
N THR A 398 10.56 -43.26 20.59
CA THR A 398 9.67 -42.12 20.33
C THR A 398 8.71 -41.77 21.51
N PRO A 399 8.11 -42.76 22.24
CA PRO A 399 7.32 -42.46 23.42
C PRO A 399 8.11 -41.77 24.52
N GLU A 400 9.34 -42.22 24.81
CA GLU A 400 10.21 -41.61 25.82
C GLU A 400 10.63 -40.19 25.43
N LYS A 401 10.97 -39.93 24.15
CA LYS A 401 11.19 -38.61 23.63
C LYS A 401 9.99 -37.70 23.86
N ASN A 402 8.77 -38.17 23.53
CA ASN A 402 7.55 -37.38 23.72
C ASN A 402 7.27 -37.12 25.20
N GLN A 403 7.56 -38.08 26.07
CA GLN A 403 7.41 -37.91 27.51
C GLN A 403 8.41 -36.85 28.04
N LEU A 404 9.69 -36.92 27.68
CA LEU A 404 10.68 -35.90 28.03
C LEU A 404 10.26 -34.51 27.58
N LYS A 405 9.83 -34.38 26.33
CA LYS A 405 9.32 -33.10 25.78
C LYS A 405 8.12 -32.57 26.59
N LYS A 406 7.23 -33.46 27.02
CA LYS A 406 6.07 -33.09 27.85
C LYS A 406 6.48 -32.62 29.24
N GLU A 407 7.43 -33.28 29.88
CA GLU A 407 7.92 -32.90 31.21
C GLU A 407 8.67 -31.55 31.14
N ILE A 408 9.53 -31.34 30.15
CA ILE A 408 10.22 -30.06 29.93
C ILE A 408 9.21 -28.92 29.72
N LYS A 409 8.16 -29.15 28.93
CA LYS A 409 7.10 -28.14 28.72
C LYS A 409 6.38 -27.75 30.00
N LYS A 410 6.16 -28.68 30.92
CA LYS A 410 5.50 -28.41 32.22
C LYS A 410 6.34 -27.53 33.15
N MET A 411 7.67 -27.45 32.92
CA MET A 411 8.60 -26.62 33.71
C MET A 411 8.38 -25.13 33.45
N PHE A 412 7.69 -24.77 32.37
CA PHE A 412 7.35 -23.39 32.04
C PHE A 412 5.93 -23.03 32.50
N ALA A 413 5.82 -22.01 33.34
CA ALA A 413 4.56 -21.63 33.98
C ALA A 413 3.53 -20.99 33.03
N GLY A 414 3.90 -20.66 31.81
CA GLY A 414 3.07 -19.90 30.88
C GLY A 414 2.54 -20.72 29.68
N ASN A 415 1.38 -21.36 29.80
CA ASN A 415 0.78 -22.15 28.71
C ASN A 415 -0.13 -21.34 27.78
N ASN A 416 -0.68 -20.22 28.25
CA ASN A 416 -1.64 -19.40 27.51
C ASN A 416 -1.12 -17.95 27.36
N ASP A 417 -0.97 -17.49 26.12
CA ASP A 417 -0.44 -16.17 25.79
C ASP A 417 -1.27 -15.03 26.39
N LEU A 418 -2.61 -15.18 26.39
CA LEU A 418 -3.50 -14.19 26.98
C LEU A 418 -3.34 -14.10 28.50
N GLN A 419 -3.06 -15.21 29.17
CA GLN A 419 -2.79 -15.18 30.61
C GLN A 419 -1.44 -14.50 30.87
N ILE A 420 -0.39 -14.84 30.12
CA ILE A 420 0.92 -14.18 30.22
C ILE A 420 0.78 -12.66 29.96
N TYR A 421 -0.07 -12.27 29.00
CA TYR A 421 -0.32 -10.86 28.72
C TYR A 421 -1.05 -10.15 29.89
N LYS A 422 -1.92 -10.85 30.62
CA LYS A 422 -2.51 -10.31 31.86
C LYS A 422 -1.46 -10.21 32.98
N ASP A 423 -0.63 -11.26 33.15
CA ASP A 423 0.43 -11.26 34.14
C ASP A 423 1.41 -10.10 33.92
N PHE A 424 1.63 -9.67 32.67
CA PHE A 424 2.40 -8.47 32.35
C PHE A 424 1.81 -7.22 33.01
N PHE A 425 0.48 -7.01 32.95
CA PHE A 425 -0.15 -5.84 33.56
C PHE A 425 -0.10 -5.89 35.09
N GLU A 426 -0.19 -7.08 35.67
CA GLU A 426 0.00 -7.28 37.09
C GLU A 426 1.46 -6.97 37.51
N TRP A 427 2.44 -7.45 36.71
CA TRP A 427 3.85 -7.21 36.94
C TRP A 427 4.25 -5.74 36.90
N ILE A 428 3.65 -4.94 36.01
CA ILE A 428 3.88 -3.46 35.96
C ILE A 428 3.02 -2.68 36.95
N GLY A 429 2.13 -3.34 37.72
CA GLY A 429 1.24 -2.71 38.70
C GLY A 429 0.10 -1.89 38.08
N LYS A 430 -0.32 -2.19 36.84
CA LYS A 430 -1.38 -1.50 36.11
C LYS A 430 -2.44 -2.47 35.53
N PRO A 431 -3.09 -3.31 36.35
CA PRO A 431 -4.06 -4.31 35.87
C PRO A 431 -5.26 -3.70 35.16
N GLU A 432 -5.63 -2.44 35.49
CA GLU A 432 -6.71 -1.69 34.86
C GLU A 432 -6.47 -1.35 33.38
N MET A 433 -5.22 -1.41 32.91
CA MET A 433 -4.86 -1.16 31.51
C MET A 433 -5.23 -2.35 30.59
N PHE A 434 -5.57 -3.50 31.13
CA PHE A 434 -6.14 -4.62 30.38
C PHE A 434 -7.62 -4.77 30.66
N LYS A 435 -8.46 -4.56 29.63
CA LYS A 435 -9.91 -4.69 29.73
C LYS A 435 -10.47 -5.42 28.52
N THR A 436 -11.26 -6.46 28.78
CA THR A 436 -12.02 -7.13 27.72
C THR A 436 -13.45 -6.56 27.66
N ARG A 437 -14.01 -6.58 26.47
CA ARG A 437 -15.42 -6.24 26.20
C ARG A 437 -16.35 -7.38 26.54
N LYS A 438 -17.66 -7.14 26.37
CA LYS A 438 -18.66 -8.21 26.45
C LYS A 438 -18.25 -9.41 25.58
N ASN A 439 -18.54 -10.61 26.02
CA ASN A 439 -18.18 -11.88 25.36
C ASN A 439 -16.65 -12.11 25.22
N ARG A 440 -15.83 -11.56 26.12
CA ARG A 440 -14.36 -11.68 26.14
C ARG A 440 -13.67 -11.20 24.86
N ILE A 441 -14.27 -10.22 24.17
CA ILE A 441 -13.68 -9.60 23.00
C ILE A 441 -12.54 -8.67 23.45
N LEU A 442 -11.35 -8.79 22.85
CA LEU A 442 -10.20 -7.94 23.10
C LEU A 442 -10.41 -6.55 22.48
N GLU A 443 -9.87 -5.51 23.10
CA GLU A 443 -9.74 -4.20 22.46
C GLU A 443 -8.75 -4.31 21.28
N TYR A 444 -8.96 -3.55 20.22
CA TYR A 444 -8.02 -3.52 19.07
C TYR A 444 -6.60 -3.18 19.50
N ALA A 445 -6.45 -2.28 20.49
CA ALA A 445 -5.16 -1.86 21.03
C ALA A 445 -4.37 -3.00 21.71
N ASP A 446 -5.03 -4.13 22.08
CA ASP A 446 -4.38 -5.29 22.68
C ASP A 446 -3.84 -6.30 21.65
N LEU A 447 -4.31 -6.20 20.40
CA LEU A 447 -4.01 -7.21 19.37
C LEU A 447 -2.50 -7.24 19.03
N ALA A 448 -1.89 -6.08 18.79
CA ALA A 448 -0.47 -5.99 18.46
C ALA A 448 0.46 -6.33 19.63
N PRO A 449 0.22 -5.87 20.87
CA PRO A 449 0.96 -6.35 22.04
C PRO A 449 0.92 -7.87 22.23
N LEU A 450 -0.25 -8.47 22.06
CA LEU A 450 -0.43 -9.92 22.18
C LEU A 450 0.31 -10.66 21.06
N ALA A 451 0.26 -10.15 19.82
CA ALA A 451 1.01 -10.70 18.71
C ALA A 451 2.54 -10.57 18.92
N TYR A 452 2.99 -9.43 19.46
CA TYR A 452 4.40 -9.22 19.78
C TYR A 452 4.91 -10.22 20.83
N LEU A 453 4.11 -10.45 21.88
CA LEU A 453 4.38 -11.44 22.91
C LEU A 453 4.37 -12.87 22.34
N HIS A 454 3.38 -13.18 21.49
CA HIS A 454 3.28 -14.48 20.81
C HIS A 454 4.54 -14.80 20.01
N ILE A 455 5.06 -13.83 19.24
CA ILE A 455 6.30 -13.97 18.48
C ILE A 455 7.49 -14.26 19.40
N ALA A 456 7.59 -13.59 20.55
CA ALA A 456 8.65 -13.83 21.51
C ALA A 456 8.60 -15.22 22.12
N LEU A 457 7.39 -15.74 22.34
CA LEU A 457 7.17 -17.07 22.93
C LEU A 457 7.33 -18.20 21.93
N ASN A 458 6.73 -18.08 20.75
CA ASN A 458 6.60 -19.17 19.77
C ASN A 458 7.51 -19.03 18.55
N GLY A 459 8.09 -17.85 18.34
CA GLY A 459 8.77 -17.49 17.11
C GLY A 459 7.80 -16.93 16.07
N ASN A 460 8.35 -16.52 14.95
CA ASN A 460 7.58 -16.09 13.81
C ASN A 460 7.72 -17.12 12.68
N ASN A 461 6.63 -17.43 12.02
CA ASN A 461 6.66 -17.97 10.69
C ASN A 461 6.97 -16.79 9.75
N ALA A 462 8.23 -16.31 9.77
CA ALA A 462 8.64 -15.19 8.93
C ALA A 462 8.22 -15.49 7.50
N GLN A 463 7.41 -14.59 6.92
CA GLN A 463 7.02 -14.67 5.52
C GLN A 463 8.23 -14.25 4.67
N SER A 464 9.25 -15.10 4.66
CA SER A 464 10.54 -14.87 4.00
C SER A 464 10.45 -14.76 2.47
N TYR A 465 9.30 -15.13 1.89
CA TYR A 465 9.02 -14.94 0.47
C TYR A 465 8.78 -13.46 0.13
N VAL A 466 8.35 -12.62 1.08
CA VAL A 466 8.17 -11.19 0.85
C VAL A 466 9.54 -10.51 0.82
N LYS A 467 9.89 -9.93 -0.34
CA LYS A 467 11.15 -9.20 -0.55
C LYS A 467 10.97 -7.68 -0.47
N HIS A 468 9.75 -7.19 -0.67
CA HIS A 468 9.41 -5.78 -0.52
C HIS A 468 8.03 -5.62 0.11
N LEU A 469 7.94 -4.77 1.14
CA LEU A 469 6.68 -4.47 1.84
C LEU A 469 6.30 -3.01 1.60
N LEU A 470 5.08 -2.77 1.15
CA LEU A 470 4.48 -1.44 1.07
C LEU A 470 3.46 -1.30 2.19
N ILE A 471 3.55 -0.22 2.98
CA ILE A 471 2.61 0.10 4.06
C ILE A 471 1.98 1.45 3.75
N ASP A 472 0.67 1.47 3.47
CA ASP A 472 -0.08 2.71 3.26
C ASP A 472 -0.73 3.20 4.55
N GLU A 473 -1.09 4.47 4.57
CA GLU A 473 -1.73 5.16 5.70
C GLU A 473 -0.96 5.01 7.02
N MET A 474 0.35 5.21 6.97
CA MET A 474 1.31 4.98 8.06
C MET A 474 0.88 5.55 9.42
N GLN A 475 0.12 6.64 9.42
CA GLN A 475 -0.30 7.33 10.64
C GLN A 475 -1.38 6.59 11.42
N ASP A 476 -2.03 5.56 10.85
CA ASP A 476 -3.07 4.79 11.53
C ASP A 476 -2.52 3.62 12.33
N TYR A 477 -1.22 3.34 12.22
CA TYR A 477 -0.57 2.24 12.92
C TYR A 477 0.27 2.73 14.09
N SER A 478 0.19 1.99 15.20
CA SER A 478 0.92 2.28 16.43
C SER A 478 2.39 1.80 16.36
N PRO A 479 3.29 2.35 17.19
CA PRO A 479 4.69 1.92 17.25
C PRO A 479 4.88 0.42 17.48
N ILE A 480 4.04 -0.21 18.30
CA ILE A 480 4.13 -1.65 18.53
C ILE A 480 3.74 -2.49 17.32
N GLN A 481 2.80 -2.02 16.48
CA GLN A 481 2.48 -2.67 15.21
C GLN A 481 3.69 -2.65 14.26
N TYR A 482 4.43 -1.54 14.20
CA TYR A 482 5.68 -1.48 13.44
C TYR A 482 6.76 -2.42 13.99
N LYS A 483 6.83 -2.63 15.31
CA LYS A 483 7.74 -3.62 15.90
C LYS A 483 7.36 -5.06 15.54
N VAL A 484 6.07 -5.37 15.46
CA VAL A 484 5.59 -6.67 14.95
C VAL A 484 5.99 -6.83 13.47
N ILE A 485 5.72 -5.83 12.64
CA ILE A 485 6.10 -5.83 11.21
C ILE A 485 7.62 -5.99 11.03
N GLN A 486 8.43 -5.35 11.86
CA GLN A 486 9.88 -5.48 11.81
C GLN A 486 10.35 -6.94 12.05
N LYS A 487 9.68 -7.63 12.97
CA LYS A 487 9.99 -9.04 13.29
C LYS A 487 9.50 -10.01 12.19
N LEU A 488 8.33 -9.74 11.59
CA LEU A 488 7.72 -10.64 10.59
C LEU A 488 8.35 -10.50 9.20
N TYR A 489 8.72 -9.29 8.81
CA TYR A 489 9.16 -8.96 7.45
C TYR A 489 10.56 -8.34 7.46
N PRO A 490 11.64 -9.13 7.43
CA PRO A 490 13.02 -8.63 7.40
C PRO A 490 13.43 -8.12 6.00
N CYS A 491 12.49 -7.66 5.20
CA CYS A 491 12.67 -7.20 3.83
C CYS A 491 12.73 -5.67 3.75
N ARG A 492 13.01 -5.14 2.54
CA ARG A 492 12.90 -3.70 2.24
C ARG A 492 11.47 -3.20 2.38
N LYS A 493 11.30 -1.95 2.78
CA LYS A 493 9.97 -1.35 3.04
C LYS A 493 9.83 0.01 2.40
N THR A 494 8.63 0.28 1.89
CA THR A 494 8.15 1.62 1.55
C THR A 494 6.93 1.91 2.42
N ILE A 495 7.00 2.95 3.24
CA ILE A 495 5.98 3.32 4.22
C ILE A 495 5.49 4.72 3.86
N LEU A 496 4.18 4.90 3.67
CA LEU A 496 3.64 6.17 3.21
C LEU A 496 2.40 6.59 4.00
N GLY A 497 2.20 7.89 4.12
CA GLY A 497 1.02 8.46 4.77
C GLY A 497 1.10 9.96 4.99
N ASP A 498 0.11 10.46 5.73
CA ASP A 498 -0.02 11.85 6.12
C ASP A 498 -0.38 11.94 7.61
N THR A 499 0.54 12.38 8.42
CA THR A 499 0.33 12.49 9.87
C THR A 499 -0.82 13.43 10.24
N SER A 500 -1.17 14.39 9.36
CA SER A 500 -2.30 15.29 9.54
C SER A 500 -3.66 14.62 9.31
N GLN A 501 -3.69 13.45 8.67
CA GLN A 501 -4.91 12.67 8.36
C GLN A 501 -5.12 11.47 9.29
N SER A 502 -4.57 11.48 10.50
CA SER A 502 -4.82 10.41 11.46
C SER A 502 -6.29 10.40 11.90
N VAL A 503 -6.92 9.24 11.82
CA VAL A 503 -8.28 8.99 12.32
C VAL A 503 -8.28 8.46 13.76
N ASN A 504 -7.12 8.06 14.28
CA ASN A 504 -6.92 7.67 15.67
C ASN A 504 -5.70 8.38 16.26
N PRO A 505 -5.81 9.65 16.65
CA PRO A 505 -4.67 10.43 17.14
C PRO A 505 -4.07 9.89 18.45
N TYR A 506 -4.79 9.05 19.18
CA TYR A 506 -4.33 8.46 20.44
C TYR A 506 -3.43 7.24 20.26
N GLY A 507 -3.50 6.56 19.10
CA GLY A 507 -2.71 5.36 18.80
C GLY A 507 -1.87 5.51 17.54
N SER A 508 -1.70 6.71 17.01
CA SER A 508 -1.02 6.99 15.74
C SER A 508 0.50 7.08 15.87
N SER A 509 1.18 6.97 14.73
CA SER A 509 2.62 7.19 14.61
C SER A 509 2.94 8.34 13.67
N THR A 510 3.93 9.15 14.04
CA THR A 510 4.55 10.15 13.16
C THR A 510 5.69 9.50 12.34
N ALA A 511 6.14 10.16 11.27
CA ALA A 511 7.28 9.69 10.49
C ALA A 511 8.54 9.49 11.37
N ASP A 512 8.79 10.39 12.32
CA ASP A 512 9.91 10.27 13.27
C ASP A 512 9.76 9.07 14.23
N MET A 513 8.53 8.78 14.68
CA MET A 513 8.26 7.60 15.51
C MET A 513 8.49 6.30 14.73
N ILE A 514 8.10 6.28 13.45
CA ILE A 514 8.33 5.15 12.55
C ILE A 514 9.84 4.99 12.31
N GLN A 515 10.55 6.09 12.08
CA GLN A 515 12.01 6.07 11.92
C GLN A 515 12.71 5.52 13.19
N LYS A 516 12.22 5.88 14.38
CA LYS A 516 12.73 5.27 15.64
C LYS A 516 12.44 3.77 15.74
N ALA A 517 11.33 3.30 15.14
CA ALA A 517 11.06 1.87 15.10
C ALA A 517 11.99 1.12 14.12
N PHE A 518 12.38 1.78 13.02
CA PHE A 518 13.30 1.24 12.01
C PHE A 518 14.58 2.09 11.97
N ALA A 519 15.64 1.66 12.61
CA ALA A 519 16.88 2.43 12.79
C ALA A 519 17.54 2.92 11.49
N THR A 520 17.18 2.39 10.32
CA THR A 520 17.73 2.73 9.00
C THR A 520 16.73 3.45 8.10
N GLY A 521 15.66 4.05 8.66
CA GLY A 521 14.61 4.72 7.91
C GLY A 521 15.09 6.05 7.30
N GLU A 522 14.86 6.23 5.98
CA GLU A 522 15.02 7.49 5.27
C GLU A 522 13.66 8.15 5.10
N ILE A 523 13.53 9.43 5.48
CA ILE A 523 12.28 10.19 5.34
C ILE A 523 12.38 11.09 4.11
N MET A 524 11.41 10.97 3.20
CA MET A 524 11.21 11.89 2.08
C MET A 524 9.85 12.57 2.19
N LYS A 525 9.78 13.86 1.82
CA LYS A 525 8.57 14.67 1.94
C LYS A 525 7.98 15.01 0.59
N LEU A 526 6.64 15.03 0.53
CA LEU A 526 5.85 15.51 -0.60
C LEU A 526 4.96 16.65 -0.11
N CYS A 527 5.33 17.88 -0.46
CA CYS A 527 4.70 19.09 0.09
C CYS A 527 3.57 19.63 -0.80
N LYS A 528 3.54 19.31 -2.10
CA LYS A 528 2.56 19.84 -3.05
C LYS A 528 1.27 19.03 -3.07
N SER A 529 0.13 19.70 -2.98
CA SER A 529 -1.21 19.10 -3.09
C SER A 529 -1.77 19.29 -4.50
N TYR A 530 -2.00 18.20 -5.22
CA TYR A 530 -2.48 18.18 -6.62
C TYR A 530 -3.98 17.87 -6.75
N ARG A 531 -4.61 17.33 -5.71
CA ARG A 531 -5.99 16.82 -5.74
C ARG A 531 -7.02 17.94 -5.78
N SER A 532 -6.98 18.82 -4.79
CA SER A 532 -7.99 19.84 -4.54
C SER A 532 -7.64 21.17 -5.20
N THR A 533 -8.62 22.04 -5.42
CA THR A 533 -8.39 23.42 -5.83
C THR A 533 -7.65 24.20 -4.75
N PHE A 534 -7.06 25.32 -5.13
CA PHE A 534 -6.37 26.24 -4.22
C PHE A 534 -7.27 26.66 -3.06
N GLU A 535 -8.54 26.97 -3.35
CA GLU A 535 -9.53 27.44 -2.38
C GLU A 535 -9.89 26.34 -1.37
N ILE A 536 -10.10 25.10 -1.82
CA ILE A 536 -10.39 23.97 -0.92
C ILE A 536 -9.17 23.66 -0.04
N THR A 537 -7.98 23.64 -0.64
CA THR A 537 -6.72 23.39 0.09
C THR A 537 -6.48 24.47 1.15
N SER A 538 -6.66 25.75 0.78
CA SER A 538 -6.51 26.88 1.71
C SER A 538 -7.55 26.84 2.82
N PHE A 539 -8.78 26.40 2.53
CA PHE A 539 -9.82 26.20 3.53
C PHE A 539 -9.47 25.07 4.51
N ALA A 540 -9.00 23.94 3.98
CA ALA A 540 -8.58 22.82 4.82
C ALA A 540 -7.41 23.20 5.76
N GLN A 541 -6.49 24.05 5.31
CA GLN A 541 -5.42 24.60 6.15
C GLN A 541 -5.92 25.49 7.28
N LYS A 542 -7.08 26.15 7.17
CA LYS A 542 -7.69 26.86 8.31
C LYS A 542 -8.16 25.89 9.37
N ILE A 543 -8.71 24.74 8.96
CA ILE A 543 -9.12 23.68 9.89
C ILE A 543 -7.88 23.12 10.58
N GLN A 544 -6.87 22.68 9.82
CA GLN A 544 -5.65 22.10 10.35
C GLN A 544 -4.41 22.69 9.66
N PRO A 545 -3.76 23.67 10.28
CA PRO A 545 -2.57 24.32 9.72
C PRO A 545 -1.44 23.31 9.48
N ASN A 546 -0.88 23.35 8.29
CA ASN A 546 0.30 22.59 7.90
C ASN A 546 1.24 23.49 7.07
N ASN A 547 2.33 23.94 7.69
CA ASN A 547 3.28 24.86 7.06
C ASN A 547 4.08 24.23 5.90
N GLU A 548 4.06 22.92 5.79
CA GLU A 548 4.76 22.18 4.72
C GLU A 548 3.87 22.00 3.47
N LEU A 549 2.56 22.28 3.56
CA LEU A 549 1.64 22.09 2.45
C LEU A 549 1.69 23.27 1.48
N GLU A 550 2.03 22.99 0.23
CA GLU A 550 2.02 23.91 -0.89
C GLU A 550 0.83 23.60 -1.81
N PRO A 551 -0.19 24.46 -1.87
CA PRO A 551 -1.29 24.29 -2.82
C PRO A 551 -0.82 24.62 -4.24
N ILE A 552 -1.29 23.86 -5.24
CA ILE A 552 -1.10 24.24 -6.63
C ILE A 552 -2.06 25.36 -7.01
N MET A 553 -1.69 26.16 -8.01
CA MET A 553 -2.48 27.32 -8.50
C MET A 553 -3.65 26.87 -9.39
N ARG A 554 -4.36 25.80 -9.02
CA ARG A 554 -5.59 25.35 -9.65
C ARG A 554 -6.78 25.97 -8.94
N HIS A 555 -7.36 27.01 -9.53
CA HIS A 555 -8.47 27.74 -8.96
C HIS A 555 -9.83 27.07 -9.25
N GLY A 556 -10.77 27.20 -8.30
CA GLY A 556 -12.14 26.70 -8.37
C GLY A 556 -13.12 27.50 -7.51
N GLU A 557 -14.26 26.92 -7.22
CA GLU A 557 -15.23 27.56 -6.34
C GLU A 557 -14.72 27.61 -4.89
N HIS A 558 -14.98 28.73 -4.20
CA HIS A 558 -14.74 28.80 -2.76
C HIS A 558 -15.66 27.82 -2.01
N PRO A 559 -15.15 27.13 -0.97
CA PRO A 559 -15.96 26.32 -0.09
C PRO A 559 -17.16 27.11 0.49
N LYS A 560 -18.35 26.49 0.44
CA LYS A 560 -19.60 27.13 0.90
C LYS A 560 -19.97 26.61 2.27
N ILE A 561 -20.38 27.51 3.16
CA ILE A 561 -20.92 27.17 4.47
C ILE A 561 -22.38 27.64 4.48
N LEU A 562 -23.32 26.70 4.57
CA LEU A 562 -24.75 26.95 4.45
C LEU A 562 -25.46 26.72 5.78
N PRO A 563 -25.95 27.80 6.43
CA PRO A 563 -26.78 27.71 7.63
C PRO A 563 -28.23 27.39 7.26
N PHE A 564 -28.89 26.52 8.02
CA PHE A 564 -30.31 26.19 7.93
C PHE A 564 -30.99 26.43 9.27
N LYS A 565 -32.29 26.74 9.29
CA LYS A 565 -32.99 27.07 10.54
C LYS A 565 -33.08 25.88 11.50
N ASN A 566 -33.26 24.67 10.95
CA ASN A 566 -33.38 23.44 11.71
C ASN A 566 -32.85 22.24 10.91
N THR A 567 -32.79 21.07 11.52
CA THR A 567 -32.28 19.83 10.90
C THR A 567 -33.13 19.37 9.71
N GLU A 568 -34.44 19.64 9.67
CA GLU A 568 -35.31 19.23 8.57
C GLU A 568 -35.03 20.08 7.33
N GLU A 569 -34.91 21.40 7.50
CA GLU A 569 -34.49 22.30 6.43
C GLU A 569 -33.06 21.97 5.93
N GLU A 570 -32.15 21.57 6.82
CA GLU A 570 -30.81 21.12 6.42
C GLU A 570 -30.87 19.88 5.53
N ILE A 571 -31.69 18.89 5.87
CA ILE A 571 -31.87 17.68 5.06
C ILE A 571 -32.46 18.02 3.70
N GLN A 572 -33.45 18.91 3.64
CA GLN A 572 -34.02 19.39 2.37
C GLN A 572 -32.95 20.12 1.54
N GLY A 573 -32.14 20.99 2.17
CA GLY A 573 -31.04 21.67 1.51
C GLY A 573 -29.99 20.71 0.95
N ILE A 574 -29.69 19.63 1.68
CA ILE A 574 -28.79 18.58 1.18
C ILE A 574 -29.43 17.87 -0.03
N ALA A 575 -30.74 17.59 0.00
CA ALA A 575 -31.44 17.00 -1.15
C ALA A 575 -31.39 17.92 -2.38
N ASP A 576 -31.50 19.24 -2.20
CA ASP A 576 -31.38 20.22 -3.28
C ASP A 576 -29.96 20.28 -3.86
N LEU A 577 -28.93 20.15 -2.99
CA LEU A 577 -27.53 20.03 -3.43
C LEU A 577 -27.30 18.73 -4.22
N VAL A 578 -27.89 17.61 -3.81
CA VAL A 578 -27.85 16.34 -4.54
C VAL A 578 -28.50 16.50 -5.94
N ASN A 579 -29.63 17.18 -6.04
CA ASN A 579 -30.27 17.48 -7.32
C ASN A 579 -29.42 18.40 -8.19
N SER A 580 -28.75 19.39 -7.59
CA SER A 580 -27.80 20.25 -8.31
C SER A 580 -26.62 19.46 -8.85
N PHE A 581 -26.06 18.50 -8.08
CA PHE A 581 -25.01 17.60 -8.55
C PHE A 581 -25.45 16.77 -9.76
N ARG A 582 -26.66 16.21 -9.77
CA ARG A 582 -27.18 15.43 -10.91
C ARG A 582 -27.24 16.23 -12.21
N ASN A 583 -27.43 17.54 -12.13
CA ASN A 583 -27.44 18.45 -13.28
C ASN A 583 -26.03 18.97 -13.62
N SER A 584 -25.00 18.59 -12.85
CA SER A 584 -23.62 18.98 -13.11
C SER A 584 -22.94 18.01 -14.08
N HIS A 585 -21.72 18.34 -14.49
CA HIS A 585 -20.85 17.47 -15.29
C HIS A 585 -19.98 16.52 -14.43
N TYR A 586 -20.11 16.60 -13.12
CA TYR A 586 -19.35 15.79 -12.18
C TYR A 586 -19.94 14.38 -12.04
N THR A 587 -19.11 13.43 -11.62
CA THR A 587 -19.47 12.00 -11.64
C THR A 587 -19.56 11.37 -10.26
N SER A 588 -18.97 12.01 -9.24
CA SER A 588 -18.90 11.51 -7.87
C SER A 588 -19.25 12.56 -6.83
N LEU A 589 -20.19 12.24 -5.94
CA LEU A 589 -20.58 13.06 -4.80
C LEU A 589 -20.41 12.27 -3.50
N GLY A 590 -19.60 12.80 -2.60
CA GLY A 590 -19.45 12.28 -1.24
C GLY A 590 -20.23 13.10 -0.22
N ILE A 591 -21.19 12.52 0.48
CA ILE A 591 -21.82 13.13 1.66
C ILE A 591 -21.14 12.50 2.87
N ILE A 592 -20.25 13.26 3.51
CA ILE A 592 -19.33 12.73 4.52
C ILE A 592 -19.78 13.19 5.91
N CYS A 593 -20.38 12.28 6.67
CA CYS A 593 -20.78 12.50 8.06
C CYS A 593 -19.58 12.28 8.99
N LYS A 594 -19.63 12.85 10.22
CA LYS A 594 -18.62 12.59 11.25
C LYS A 594 -18.57 11.11 11.63
N THR A 595 -19.75 10.49 11.88
CA THR A 595 -19.86 9.12 12.37
C THR A 595 -20.71 8.25 11.45
N GLU A 596 -20.54 6.91 11.57
CA GLU A 596 -21.32 5.93 10.80
C GLU A 596 -22.81 5.97 11.20
N SER A 597 -23.14 6.21 12.47
CA SER A 597 -24.54 6.34 12.93
C SER A 597 -25.22 7.57 12.35
N GLN A 598 -24.51 8.68 12.20
CA GLN A 598 -25.04 9.85 11.48
C GLN A 598 -25.28 9.54 9.99
N ALA A 599 -24.34 8.86 9.34
CA ALA A 599 -24.47 8.46 7.92
C ALA A 599 -25.71 7.56 7.71
N LYS A 600 -25.90 6.55 8.55
CA LYS A 600 -27.08 5.66 8.49
C LYS A 600 -28.40 6.41 8.67
N LYS A 601 -28.48 7.32 9.64
CA LYS A 601 -29.68 8.15 9.86
C LYS A 601 -29.96 9.08 8.68
N LEU A 602 -28.91 9.67 8.10
CA LEU A 602 -29.05 10.60 6.98
C LEU A 602 -29.52 9.86 5.72
N VAL A 603 -29.01 8.66 5.42
CA VAL A 603 -29.49 7.84 4.30
C VAL A 603 -30.98 7.59 4.41
N GLN A 604 -31.48 7.14 5.58
CA GLN A 604 -32.90 6.86 5.78
C GLN A 604 -33.80 8.07 5.49
N LYS A 605 -33.33 9.28 5.85
CA LYS A 605 -34.05 10.52 5.62
C LYS A 605 -33.97 11.00 4.17
N LEU A 606 -32.81 10.84 3.52
CA LEU A 606 -32.60 11.27 2.14
C LEU A 606 -33.20 10.30 1.11
N GLN A 607 -33.40 9.02 1.44
CA GLN A 607 -34.08 8.06 0.56
C GLN A 607 -35.50 8.47 0.15
N ILE A 608 -36.14 9.32 0.93
CA ILE A 608 -37.47 9.91 0.58
C ILE A 608 -37.35 10.83 -0.64
N TYR A 609 -36.17 11.46 -0.84
CA TYR A 609 -35.91 12.42 -1.93
C TYR A 609 -35.09 11.85 -3.07
N ALA A 610 -34.36 10.73 -2.82
CA ALA A 610 -33.40 10.19 -3.79
C ALA A 610 -33.15 8.69 -3.55
N ASN A 611 -33.44 7.86 -4.57
CA ASN A 611 -33.27 6.40 -4.51
C ASN A 611 -31.89 5.90 -4.96
N ASP A 612 -31.06 6.79 -5.54
CA ASP A 612 -29.74 6.48 -6.12
C ASP A 612 -28.57 6.75 -5.16
N ILE A 613 -28.87 6.91 -3.87
CA ILE A 613 -27.89 7.17 -2.83
C ILE A 613 -27.43 5.84 -2.21
N SER A 614 -26.12 5.60 -2.21
CA SER A 614 -25.50 4.42 -1.62
C SER A 614 -24.86 4.72 -0.27
N LEU A 615 -25.03 3.84 0.72
CA LEU A 615 -24.32 3.91 1.99
C LEU A 615 -23.03 3.08 1.90
N LEU A 616 -21.89 3.72 2.14
CA LEU A 616 -20.60 3.04 2.33
C LEU A 616 -20.33 2.90 3.82
N SER A 617 -20.30 1.65 4.30
CA SER A 617 -20.07 1.27 5.69
C SER A 617 -19.01 0.18 5.79
N ASN A 618 -18.61 -0.17 7.02
CA ASN A 618 -17.67 -1.28 7.29
C ASN A 618 -18.09 -2.65 6.71
N GLN A 619 -19.37 -2.80 6.36
CA GLN A 619 -19.90 -4.06 5.81
C GLN A 619 -19.99 -4.05 4.28
N SER A 620 -19.67 -2.93 3.65
CA SER A 620 -19.73 -2.79 2.19
C SER A 620 -18.58 -3.55 1.54
N SER A 621 -18.90 -4.41 0.56
CA SER A 621 -17.93 -5.26 -0.15
C SER A 621 -17.33 -4.62 -1.39
N ALA A 622 -17.93 -3.54 -1.92
CA ALA A 622 -17.49 -2.86 -3.13
C ALA A 622 -17.79 -1.36 -3.10
N TYR A 623 -16.95 -0.60 -3.79
CA TYR A 623 -17.16 0.82 -4.05
C TYR A 623 -18.14 1.00 -5.24
N VAL A 624 -19.24 1.70 -5.03
CA VAL A 624 -20.20 2.05 -6.07
C VAL A 624 -20.01 3.51 -6.45
N LYS A 625 -19.85 3.80 -7.75
CA LYS A 625 -19.74 5.17 -8.26
C LYS A 625 -21.06 5.92 -8.13
N GLY A 626 -21.00 7.25 -8.03
CA GLY A 626 -22.15 8.13 -7.97
C GLY A 626 -22.29 8.86 -6.64
N ILE A 627 -23.45 8.80 -6.02
CA ILE A 627 -23.77 9.50 -4.78
C ILE A 627 -23.56 8.56 -3.59
N ILE A 628 -22.60 8.87 -2.76
CA ILE A 628 -22.21 8.04 -1.61
C ILE A 628 -22.40 8.83 -0.33
N ILE A 629 -23.04 8.22 0.66
CA ILE A 629 -23.04 8.69 2.05
C ILE A 629 -22.10 7.79 2.86
N THR A 630 -21.21 8.39 3.64
CA THR A 630 -20.25 7.64 4.44
C THR A 630 -19.81 8.45 5.66
N SER A 631 -19.01 7.85 6.55
CA SER A 631 -18.34 8.55 7.64
C SER A 631 -16.94 9.02 7.26
N ALA A 632 -16.42 10.03 7.98
CA ALA A 632 -15.11 10.62 7.69
C ALA A 632 -13.96 9.59 7.70
N HIS A 633 -13.95 8.66 8.66
CA HIS A 633 -12.93 7.62 8.73
C HIS A 633 -13.04 6.58 7.62
N MET A 634 -14.27 6.31 7.10
CA MET A 634 -14.48 5.43 5.96
C MET A 634 -14.20 6.11 4.63
N ALA A 635 -14.35 7.45 4.55
CA ALA A 635 -14.02 8.24 3.37
C ALA A 635 -12.52 8.37 3.14
N LYS A 636 -11.70 7.94 4.11
CA LYS A 636 -10.26 7.99 4.01
C LYS A 636 -9.76 7.14 2.83
N GLY A 637 -8.84 7.69 2.02
CA GLY A 637 -8.37 7.09 0.77
C GLY A 637 -9.28 7.35 -0.44
N LEU A 638 -10.55 7.73 -0.25
CA LEU A 638 -11.47 8.06 -1.34
C LEU A 638 -11.33 9.51 -1.82
N GLU A 639 -11.85 9.76 -3.02
CA GLU A 639 -11.84 11.07 -3.67
C GLU A 639 -13.21 11.29 -4.36
N PHE A 640 -13.73 12.53 -4.24
CA PHE A 640 -15.00 12.90 -4.83
C PHE A 640 -14.88 14.23 -5.57
N ASP A 641 -15.57 14.36 -6.71
CA ASP A 641 -15.66 15.63 -7.43
C ASP A 641 -16.30 16.71 -6.55
N GLU A 642 -17.40 16.37 -5.86
CA GLU A 642 -18.06 17.23 -4.91
C GLU A 642 -18.18 16.55 -3.54
N VAL A 643 -18.01 17.32 -2.46
CA VAL A 643 -18.21 16.85 -1.09
C VAL A 643 -19.20 17.75 -0.35
N ILE A 644 -20.11 17.11 0.36
CA ILE A 644 -21.02 17.76 1.32
C ILE A 644 -20.68 17.22 2.71
N ILE A 645 -20.42 18.12 3.67
CA ILE A 645 -20.20 17.75 5.07
C ILE A 645 -21.37 18.27 5.89
N PRO A 646 -22.31 17.41 6.30
CA PRO A 646 -23.47 17.82 7.07
C PRO A 646 -23.17 18.00 8.56
N GLN A 647 -24.05 18.74 9.25
CA GLN A 647 -24.03 18.93 10.70
C GLN A 647 -22.69 19.48 11.22
N THR A 648 -22.10 20.45 10.50
CA THR A 648 -20.83 21.10 10.89
C THR A 648 -21.07 22.20 11.94
N ASP A 649 -21.57 21.80 13.08
CA ASP A 649 -21.80 22.66 14.25
C ASP A 649 -20.85 22.32 15.41
N ASP A 650 -20.81 23.19 16.43
CA ASP A 650 -19.93 23.04 17.59
C ASP A 650 -20.33 21.88 18.51
N LYS A 651 -21.57 21.40 18.41
CA LYS A 651 -22.01 20.20 19.13
C LYS A 651 -21.37 18.92 18.56
N ASN A 652 -21.21 18.87 17.25
CA ASN A 652 -20.62 17.71 16.57
C ASN A 652 -19.09 17.79 16.46
N TYR A 653 -18.54 19.01 16.30
CA TYR A 653 -17.10 19.20 16.06
C TYR A 653 -16.50 20.13 17.13
N HIS A 654 -16.07 19.56 18.27
CA HIS A 654 -15.55 20.30 19.41
C HIS A 654 -14.21 19.79 19.96
N SER A 655 -13.82 18.56 19.65
CA SER A 655 -12.58 17.93 20.13
C SER A 655 -11.49 17.89 19.04
N ASN A 656 -10.25 17.57 19.43
CA ASN A 656 -9.15 17.42 18.48
C ASN A 656 -9.36 16.27 17.48
N ILE A 657 -10.01 15.17 17.90
CA ILE A 657 -10.34 14.07 16.98
C ILE A 657 -11.41 14.52 15.98
N ASP A 658 -12.39 15.32 16.41
CA ASP A 658 -13.41 15.87 15.53
C ASP A 658 -12.81 16.82 14.50
N LYS A 659 -11.84 17.63 14.91
CA LYS A 659 -11.06 18.51 14.03
C LYS A 659 -10.35 17.69 12.93
N SER A 660 -9.71 16.58 13.31
CA SER A 660 -9.07 15.67 12.36
C SER A 660 -10.07 15.04 11.39
N MET A 661 -11.27 14.65 11.89
CA MET A 661 -12.32 14.10 11.03
C MET A 661 -12.84 15.15 10.03
N LEU A 662 -13.02 16.40 10.46
CA LEU A 662 -13.42 17.48 9.58
C LEU A 662 -12.36 17.77 8.51
N TYR A 663 -11.08 17.77 8.88
CA TYR A 663 -9.97 17.91 7.95
C TYR A 663 -9.93 16.77 6.93
N VAL A 664 -10.05 15.51 7.39
CA VAL A 664 -10.10 14.33 6.51
C VAL A 664 -11.27 14.47 5.52
N ALA A 665 -12.47 14.82 5.98
CA ALA A 665 -13.65 14.98 5.14
C ALA A 665 -13.46 16.10 4.09
N ALA A 666 -12.96 17.27 4.50
CA ALA A 666 -12.74 18.41 3.60
C ALA A 666 -11.70 18.09 2.51
N THR A 667 -10.64 17.37 2.85
CA THR A 667 -9.57 16.97 1.89
C THR A 667 -9.98 15.86 0.92
N ARG A 668 -11.22 15.35 1.00
CA ARG A 668 -11.78 14.42 -0.01
C ARG A 668 -12.32 15.12 -1.24
N ALA A 669 -12.59 16.44 -1.16
CA ALA A 669 -13.16 17.23 -2.26
C ALA A 669 -12.09 17.59 -3.29
N MET A 670 -12.41 17.37 -4.57
CA MET A 670 -11.56 17.79 -5.70
C MET A 670 -11.95 19.14 -6.27
N HIS A 671 -13.24 19.40 -6.46
CA HIS A 671 -13.75 20.57 -7.18
C HIS A 671 -14.69 21.44 -6.37
N LYS A 672 -15.59 20.85 -5.58
CA LYS A 672 -16.54 21.59 -4.76
C LYS A 672 -16.63 21.05 -3.34
N LEU A 673 -16.69 21.94 -2.37
CA LEU A 673 -16.87 21.62 -0.96
C LEU A 673 -17.99 22.46 -0.38
N THR A 674 -19.00 21.79 0.19
CA THR A 674 -20.11 22.45 0.88
C THR A 674 -20.25 21.89 2.29
N LEU A 675 -20.29 22.77 3.28
CA LEU A 675 -20.54 22.43 4.67
C LEU A 675 -21.94 22.91 5.05
N THR A 676 -22.71 22.10 5.77
CA THR A 676 -24.06 22.47 6.20
C THR A 676 -24.22 22.35 7.71
N TYR A 677 -24.99 23.23 8.33
CA TYR A 677 -25.34 23.13 9.73
C TYR A 677 -26.69 23.77 10.04
N SER A 678 -27.30 23.35 11.15
CA SER A 678 -28.52 23.96 11.67
C SER A 678 -28.16 25.08 12.67
N VAL A 679 -28.70 26.30 12.49
CA VAL A 679 -28.50 27.45 13.41
C VAL A 679 -29.10 27.25 14.81
N SER A 680 -29.84 26.15 15.02
CA SER A 680 -30.24 25.74 16.38
C SER A 680 -29.03 25.36 17.26
N SER A 681 -27.86 25.16 16.67
CA SER A 681 -26.56 24.98 17.33
C SER A 681 -25.56 26.05 16.86
N PRO A 682 -24.60 26.50 17.70
CA PRO A 682 -23.53 27.40 17.25
C PRO A 682 -22.75 26.78 16.10
N GLY A 683 -22.30 27.58 15.12
CA GLY A 683 -21.41 27.11 14.06
C GLY A 683 -20.12 26.52 14.61
N CYS A 684 -19.49 25.66 13.85
CA CYS A 684 -18.28 24.97 14.26
C CYS A 684 -17.11 25.94 14.50
N ARG A 685 -16.45 25.83 15.64
CA ARG A 685 -15.31 26.70 16.05
C ARG A 685 -14.06 26.53 15.18
N PHE A 686 -14.00 25.52 14.37
CA PHE A 686 -12.86 25.22 13.49
C PHE A 686 -13.02 25.81 12.06
N LEU A 687 -14.15 26.51 11.79
CA LEU A 687 -14.48 27.08 10.47
C LEU A 687 -14.27 28.59 10.37
#